data_b946aefd7691926476ab68a6addbe633
#
_entry.id   b946aefd7691926476ab68a6addbe633
#
_cell.length_a   1.000
_cell.length_b   1.000
_cell.length_c   1.000
_cell.angle_alpha   90.00
_cell.angle_beta   90.00
_cell.angle_gamma   90.00
#
_symmetry.space_group_name_H-M   'P 1'
#
loop_
_entity.id
_entity.type
_entity.pdbx_description
1 polymer ?
#
loop_
_entity_poly.entity_id
_entity_poly.type
_entity_poly.pdbx_seq_one_letter_code
_entity_poly.pdbx_strand_id
1 'polypeptide(L)'
;MQISTRHLILLVSSLLWALSTNGQFYQGSYQEFGKNRVQYKDFLWQQFRFQEFDTYFYEGGQELAEFTSRVASKNIHSLEEVFDYPVRDKIQFIVYNSHSDFKMSNVGINGDDEGNIGGTTQIVGSKVFIYFEGDYIKFEQNLRKGIARVLINKRLYGGNWRDVIKSSTLLNLPDWYIEGLILYASQAVDDDAQNIIRNDVMTGAYEKLNRLEGRNAAFAGYALWSYIARTYGENIIPNILYMSGVSRNVESGFLFVLGKSLDTITKEFIAYYRGEYGSMSMDKTAISLDKLDIKTKGDRVLTTFKISPDGRHAIYVDNILGQYRLYLYDVLSGKRKKILKAEHKLLRIPDFSFPVIAWHPSSGAFTYAKEWRGKLMLCTYNLDDGKTTEREVFTLDEILSMKYSPSGQQLVLSAVDNGQTDIYLYYNIGNRQERLTDDVFGDFDPSFSKDGNRIVFTSNRPDDTLRTKPEPIVLGQNRDVFAYDLKSRSPYLERITDTPDLIEKDPYQYEGRQYTFLADYKGTTNRYVAVYDSAISRIDTTIHYRFFTVAEPLTNYNSDLLDYTVHPNTGEFSLLTYADNDYQFYHGNTSNDGAATRVATEEGEGGLSEEPITNRPIRRESLEEAELTFLPDKEEEHSDQEININNYKFEGEPDYTYERETITLMEVPSDNEEYRPSEQGYTVLDTLPLPGARNYNVNFTTDKILAQLDNTFMGEFYQPLSGPDGLNPGLGGLVKLGVSDLFEDYKIVGGFGLAGSFDNNTFMVMAEDLTRRTDRRIQLFRQQSRFSPNGFNLAENVTYQAAYRLSYPLNEVFSIRGSGMYRFDELILLATDQFNAPTPNEISNYAGVKGELVFDNTLPMGLNLRRGMRWKVWGEYYMDPTN
;
A
#
# COMPACT_ATOMS: atom_id res chain seq x y z
N MET A 1 23.71 -10.37 -24.97
CA MET A 1 22.97 -10.50 -26.23
C MET A 1 23.83 -9.90 -27.33
N GLN A 2 24.52 -10.72 -28.14
CA GLN A 2 25.33 -10.23 -29.28
C GLN A 2 24.36 -9.91 -30.42
N ILE A 3 24.21 -8.61 -30.68
CA ILE A 3 23.48 -8.15 -31.87
C ILE A 3 24.31 -8.56 -33.10
N SER A 4 23.76 -9.43 -33.95
CA SER A 4 24.44 -9.87 -35.14
C SER A 4 24.66 -8.67 -36.07
N THR A 5 25.80 -8.65 -36.78
CA THR A 5 26.18 -7.60 -37.72
C THR A 5 25.08 -7.30 -38.77
N ARG A 6 24.26 -8.27 -39.10
CA ARG A 6 23.09 -8.11 -40.00
C ARG A 6 21.99 -7.22 -39.40
N HIS A 7 21.72 -7.33 -38.09
CA HIS A 7 20.73 -6.48 -37.41
C HIS A 7 21.24 -5.04 -37.25
N LEU A 8 22.53 -4.87 -37.05
CA LEU A 8 23.14 -3.54 -37.02
C LEU A 8 23.09 -2.86 -38.37
N ILE A 9 23.35 -3.58 -39.45
CA ILE A 9 23.26 -3.06 -40.83
C ILE A 9 21.82 -2.71 -41.22
N LEU A 10 20.82 -3.54 -40.80
CA LEU A 10 19.41 -3.22 -40.98
C LEU A 10 18.99 -1.96 -40.18
N LEU A 11 19.50 -1.80 -39.00
CA LEU A 11 19.21 -0.64 -38.14
C LEU A 11 19.86 0.63 -38.69
N VAL A 12 21.10 0.56 -39.19
CA VAL A 12 21.80 1.67 -39.86
C VAL A 12 21.17 1.99 -41.20
N SER A 13 20.75 1.01 -42.00
CA SER A 13 20.08 1.28 -43.27
C SER A 13 18.68 1.89 -43.08
N SER A 14 17.93 1.47 -42.06
CA SER A 14 16.65 2.10 -41.70
C SER A 14 16.86 3.54 -41.16
N LEU A 15 17.94 3.81 -40.44
CA LEU A 15 18.29 5.17 -40.00
C LEU A 15 18.68 6.07 -41.19
N LEU A 16 19.40 5.53 -42.16
CA LEU A 16 19.76 6.27 -43.38
C LEU A 16 18.58 6.56 -44.29
N TRP A 17 17.57 5.67 -44.32
CA TRP A 17 16.32 5.92 -45.03
C TRP A 17 15.50 7.04 -44.36
N ALA A 18 15.54 7.14 -43.03
CA ALA A 18 14.86 8.17 -42.29
C ALA A 18 15.43 9.58 -42.51
N LEU A 19 16.69 9.72 -43.01
CA LEU A 19 17.31 11.01 -43.31
C LEU A 19 16.79 11.70 -44.60
N SER A 20 16.00 10.98 -45.41
CA SER A 20 15.41 11.54 -46.63
C SER A 20 13.92 11.91 -46.51
N THR A 21 13.37 11.82 -45.31
CA THR A 21 11.99 12.22 -45.05
C THR A 21 11.91 13.69 -44.61
N ASN A 22 10.93 14.42 -45.13
CA ASN A 22 10.62 15.76 -44.66
C ASN A 22 10.15 15.68 -43.19
N GLY A 23 11.03 15.96 -42.25
CA GLY A 23 10.74 15.90 -40.83
C GLY A 23 9.79 17.01 -40.42
N GLN A 24 8.61 16.66 -39.92
CA GLN A 24 7.76 17.58 -39.19
C GLN A 24 8.26 17.70 -37.75
N PHE A 25 8.36 18.93 -37.25
CA PHE A 25 8.72 19.17 -35.86
C PHE A 25 7.47 19.21 -35.00
N TYR A 26 7.27 18.18 -34.21
CA TYR A 26 6.28 18.21 -33.13
C TYR A 26 6.86 18.89 -31.88
N GLN A 27 6.07 19.71 -31.22
CA GLN A 27 6.46 20.26 -29.93
C GLN A 27 6.45 19.14 -28.89
N GLY A 28 7.57 18.83 -28.27
CA GLY A 28 7.71 17.73 -27.33
C GLY A 28 6.81 17.86 -26.07
N SER A 29 6.38 19.07 -25.75
CA SER A 29 5.42 19.33 -24.67
C SER A 29 4.01 18.82 -24.95
N TYR A 30 3.65 18.62 -26.20
CA TYR A 30 2.32 18.17 -26.64
C TYR A 30 2.26 16.65 -26.89
N GLN A 31 3.35 15.92 -26.65
CA GLN A 31 3.38 14.48 -26.84
C GLN A 31 2.89 13.74 -25.59
N GLU A 32 1.97 12.80 -25.78
CA GLU A 32 1.49 11.93 -24.69
C GLU A 32 2.56 10.90 -24.33
N PHE A 33 2.95 10.87 -23.09
CA PHE A 33 3.79 9.86 -22.45
C PHE A 33 2.99 9.07 -21.42
N GLY A 34 3.55 8.76 -20.28
CA GLY A 34 2.90 8.17 -19.12
C GLY A 34 3.39 6.77 -18.78
N LYS A 35 3.02 6.35 -17.58
CA LYS A 35 3.27 5.00 -17.08
C LYS A 35 2.25 4.04 -17.65
N ASN A 36 2.64 2.78 -17.73
CA ASN A 36 1.77 1.72 -18.20
C ASN A 36 1.33 0.85 -17.02
N ARG A 37 0.14 0.30 -17.13
CA ARG A 37 -0.27 -0.86 -16.38
C ARG A 37 0.20 -2.11 -17.12
N VAL A 38 0.63 -3.14 -16.39
CA VAL A 38 1.00 -4.44 -16.95
C VAL A 38 0.17 -5.52 -16.29
N GLN A 39 -0.88 -5.96 -16.96
CA GLN A 39 -1.77 -7.00 -16.45
C GLN A 39 -1.28 -8.40 -16.86
N TYR A 40 -1.18 -9.29 -15.89
CA TYR A 40 -0.81 -10.70 -16.09
C TYR A 40 -1.93 -11.66 -15.72
N LYS A 41 -2.95 -11.20 -14.95
CA LYS A 41 -4.12 -11.97 -14.52
C LYS A 41 -5.40 -11.24 -14.93
N ASP A 42 -6.48 -11.96 -15.15
CA ASP A 42 -7.83 -11.42 -15.32
C ASP A 42 -8.60 -11.59 -14.01
N PHE A 43 -9.33 -10.56 -13.58
CA PHE A 43 -10.08 -10.55 -12.33
C PHE A 43 -11.58 -10.67 -12.60
N LEU A 44 -12.22 -11.71 -12.07
CA LEU A 44 -13.66 -11.90 -12.12
C LEU A 44 -14.30 -11.34 -10.86
N TRP A 45 -14.67 -10.08 -10.90
CA TRP A 45 -15.16 -9.36 -9.75
C TRP A 45 -16.54 -9.78 -9.31
N GLN A 46 -16.70 -9.94 -7.99
CA GLN A 46 -17.94 -10.14 -7.26
C GLN A 46 -18.12 -9.04 -6.21
N GLN A 47 -19.30 -8.94 -5.61
CA GLN A 47 -19.59 -7.92 -4.61
C GLN A 47 -20.55 -8.41 -3.53
N PHE A 48 -20.34 -7.93 -2.31
CA PHE A 48 -21.31 -7.88 -1.24
C PHE A 48 -21.94 -6.49 -1.20
N ARG A 49 -23.27 -6.40 -1.11
CA ARG A 49 -24.00 -5.13 -1.06
C ARG A 49 -24.62 -4.93 0.31
N PHE A 50 -24.23 -3.86 0.98
CA PHE A 50 -24.81 -3.40 2.24
C PHE A 50 -25.50 -2.04 2.02
N GLN A 51 -26.15 -1.53 3.06
CA GLN A 51 -26.85 -0.25 2.98
C GLN A 51 -25.87 0.94 2.87
N GLU A 52 -24.79 0.95 3.63
CA GLU A 52 -23.84 2.05 3.75
C GLU A 52 -22.58 1.89 2.89
N PHE A 53 -22.28 0.66 2.48
CA PHE A 53 -21.10 0.36 1.68
C PHE A 53 -21.30 -0.84 0.76
N ASP A 54 -20.42 -1.02 -0.20
CA ASP A 54 -20.31 -2.21 -1.05
C ASP A 54 -18.87 -2.73 -0.99
N THR A 55 -18.67 -4.05 -0.91
CA THR A 55 -17.35 -4.68 -0.90
C THR A 55 -17.15 -5.52 -2.16
N TYR A 56 -16.11 -5.21 -2.93
CA TYR A 56 -15.77 -5.88 -4.18
C TYR A 56 -14.54 -6.75 -4.00
N PHE A 57 -14.60 -7.96 -4.54
CA PHE A 57 -13.54 -8.97 -4.44
C PHE A 57 -13.55 -9.90 -5.66
N TYR A 58 -12.54 -10.73 -5.82
CA TYR A 58 -12.44 -11.73 -6.89
C TYR A 58 -12.04 -13.08 -6.31
N GLU A 59 -11.88 -14.10 -7.15
CA GLU A 59 -11.56 -15.49 -6.75
C GLU A 59 -10.41 -15.54 -5.72
N GLY A 60 -10.59 -16.33 -4.65
CA GLY A 60 -9.67 -16.40 -3.52
C GLY A 60 -9.78 -15.25 -2.51
N GLY A 61 -10.56 -14.19 -2.78
CA GLY A 61 -10.66 -13.00 -1.91
C GLY A 61 -11.92 -12.94 -1.05
N GLN A 62 -12.73 -13.99 -0.99
CA GLN A 62 -14.00 -13.96 -0.27
C GLN A 62 -13.80 -13.73 1.23
N GLU A 63 -12.87 -14.43 1.88
CA GLU A 63 -12.57 -14.28 3.30
C GLU A 63 -12.09 -12.86 3.65
N LEU A 64 -11.23 -12.29 2.82
CA LEU A 64 -10.80 -10.89 2.96
C LEU A 64 -11.96 -9.90 2.80
N ALA A 65 -12.90 -10.18 1.89
CA ALA A 65 -14.08 -9.35 1.68
C ALA A 65 -15.05 -9.44 2.86
N GLU A 66 -15.22 -10.64 3.44
CA GLU A 66 -16.01 -10.85 4.65
C GLU A 66 -15.40 -10.10 5.84
N PHE A 67 -14.10 -10.23 6.05
CA PHE A 67 -13.37 -9.47 7.05
C PHE A 67 -13.52 -7.96 6.83
N THR A 68 -13.25 -7.50 5.60
CA THR A 68 -13.41 -6.09 5.22
C THR A 68 -14.80 -5.56 5.56
N SER A 69 -15.85 -6.34 5.26
CA SER A 69 -17.23 -5.91 5.48
C SER A 69 -17.55 -5.75 6.97
N ARG A 70 -17.11 -6.69 7.81
CA ARG A 70 -17.31 -6.65 9.26
C ARG A 70 -16.55 -5.46 9.89
N VAL A 71 -15.29 -5.30 9.53
CA VAL A 71 -14.43 -4.23 10.06
C VAL A 71 -14.88 -2.86 9.55
N ALA A 72 -15.32 -2.76 8.28
CA ALA A 72 -15.79 -1.51 7.69
C ALA A 72 -17.01 -0.95 8.44
N SER A 73 -18.00 -1.79 8.76
CA SER A 73 -19.19 -1.37 9.49
C SER A 73 -18.85 -0.68 10.81
N LYS A 74 -17.96 -1.29 11.61
CA LYS A 74 -17.47 -0.71 12.87
C LYS A 74 -16.66 0.56 12.68
N ASN A 75 -15.71 0.56 11.74
CA ASN A 75 -14.78 1.66 11.56
C ASN A 75 -15.41 2.89 10.90
N ILE A 76 -16.44 2.72 10.05
CA ILE A 76 -17.20 3.86 9.50
C ILE A 76 -17.80 4.67 10.64
N HIS A 77 -18.57 4.03 11.54
CA HIS A 77 -19.22 4.71 12.67
C HIS A 77 -18.20 5.37 13.61
N SER A 78 -17.12 4.63 13.97
CA SER A 78 -16.07 5.20 14.82
C SER A 78 -15.41 6.45 14.22
N LEU A 79 -15.17 6.46 12.91
CA LEU A 79 -14.55 7.61 12.24
C LEU A 79 -15.54 8.75 11.97
N GLU A 80 -16.83 8.46 11.80
CA GLU A 80 -17.89 9.49 11.76
C GLU A 80 -17.93 10.28 13.07
N GLU A 81 -17.74 9.60 14.22
CA GLU A 81 -17.65 10.25 15.53
C GLU A 81 -16.38 11.12 15.62
N VAL A 82 -15.20 10.59 15.23
CA VAL A 82 -13.94 11.33 15.27
C VAL A 82 -13.99 12.61 14.42
N PHE A 83 -14.66 12.58 13.25
CA PHE A 83 -14.72 13.73 12.35
C PHE A 83 -16.01 14.57 12.46
N ASP A 84 -16.96 14.16 13.30
CA ASP A 84 -18.31 14.76 13.41
C ASP A 84 -18.92 14.96 12.01
N TYR A 85 -18.91 13.88 11.22
CA TYR A 85 -19.36 13.93 9.83
C TYR A 85 -19.97 12.60 9.37
N PRO A 86 -21.32 12.51 9.25
CA PRO A 86 -21.97 11.29 8.80
C PRO A 86 -21.78 11.07 7.29
N VAL A 87 -21.49 9.84 6.90
CA VAL A 87 -21.39 9.42 5.50
C VAL A 87 -22.81 9.27 4.93
N ARG A 88 -23.10 9.99 3.85
CA ARG A 88 -24.41 9.91 3.17
C ARG A 88 -24.39 9.04 1.92
N ASP A 89 -23.22 8.92 1.29
CA ASP A 89 -23.04 8.14 0.07
C ASP A 89 -22.30 6.85 0.40
N LYS A 90 -22.68 5.77 -0.26
CA LYS A 90 -22.02 4.49 -0.07
C LYS A 90 -20.51 4.56 -0.29
N ILE A 91 -19.74 3.94 0.61
CA ILE A 91 -18.33 3.70 0.41
C ILE A 91 -18.16 2.39 -0.38
N GLN A 92 -17.23 2.39 -1.34
CA GLN A 92 -16.93 1.23 -2.18
C GLN A 92 -15.55 0.71 -1.82
N PHE A 93 -15.50 -0.47 -1.21
CA PHE A 93 -14.25 -1.15 -0.86
C PHE A 93 -13.86 -2.11 -1.97
N ILE A 94 -12.70 -1.90 -2.57
CA ILE A 94 -12.16 -2.74 -3.62
C ILE A 94 -10.95 -3.49 -3.03
N VAL A 95 -11.13 -4.80 -2.80
CA VAL A 95 -10.20 -5.64 -2.07
C VAL A 95 -9.36 -6.48 -3.05
N TYR A 96 -8.06 -6.35 -2.96
CA TYR A 96 -7.08 -7.15 -3.70
C TYR A 96 -6.42 -8.17 -2.77
N ASN A 97 -6.26 -9.39 -3.26
CA ASN A 97 -5.67 -10.48 -2.46
C ASN A 97 -4.17 -10.25 -2.16
N SER A 98 -3.49 -9.45 -2.99
CA SER A 98 -2.08 -9.12 -2.80
C SER A 98 -1.73 -7.75 -3.37
N HIS A 99 -0.59 -7.20 -2.95
CA HIS A 99 -0.02 -5.99 -3.54
C HIS A 99 0.30 -6.17 -5.03
N SER A 100 0.75 -7.36 -5.43
CA SER A 100 1.02 -7.71 -6.82
C SER A 100 -0.21 -7.57 -7.71
N ASP A 101 -1.37 -8.06 -7.27
CA ASP A 101 -2.62 -7.94 -7.99
C ASP A 101 -3.09 -6.47 -8.07
N PHE A 102 -2.91 -5.71 -6.99
CA PHE A 102 -3.19 -4.28 -7.00
C PHE A 102 -2.31 -3.51 -8.00
N LYS A 103 -1.04 -3.86 -8.15
CA LYS A 103 -0.14 -3.28 -9.17
C LYS A 103 -0.65 -3.48 -10.60
N MET A 104 -1.41 -4.53 -10.85
CA MET A 104 -2.03 -4.83 -12.16
C MET A 104 -3.32 -4.03 -12.43
N SER A 105 -3.84 -3.28 -11.46
CA SER A 105 -5.04 -2.45 -11.63
C SER A 105 -4.77 -1.16 -12.41
N ASN A 106 -5.81 -0.52 -12.93
CA ASN A 106 -5.71 0.80 -13.58
C ASN A 106 -5.71 1.97 -12.58
N VAL A 107 -5.98 1.68 -11.31
CA VAL A 107 -6.16 2.67 -10.25
C VAL A 107 -4.88 3.48 -10.00
N GLY A 108 -5.00 4.80 -9.98
CA GLY A 108 -3.89 5.70 -9.68
C GLY A 108 -2.82 5.77 -10.77
N ILE A 109 -3.08 5.26 -11.99
CA ILE A 109 -2.27 5.56 -13.15
C ILE A 109 -2.67 6.93 -13.65
N ASN A 110 -1.87 7.92 -13.30
CA ASN A 110 -2.10 9.29 -13.71
C ASN A 110 -1.69 9.47 -15.17
N GLY A 111 -2.59 10.04 -15.96
CA GLY A 111 -2.28 10.52 -17.31
C GLY A 111 -1.34 11.74 -17.27
N ASP A 112 -0.88 12.18 -18.44
CA ASP A 112 -0.05 13.39 -18.59
C ASP A 112 -0.75 14.71 -18.19
N ASP A 113 -2.01 14.65 -17.80
CA ASP A 113 -2.84 15.80 -17.42
C ASP A 113 -2.42 16.48 -16.10
N GLU A 114 -1.57 15.84 -15.28
CA GLU A 114 -1.13 16.39 -13.98
C GLU A 114 -0.17 17.58 -14.08
N GLY A 115 0.38 17.83 -15.24
CA GLY A 115 1.38 18.90 -15.46
C GLY A 115 0.80 20.22 -15.97
N ASN A 116 -0.49 20.48 -15.88
CA ASN A 116 -1.13 21.55 -16.64
C ASN A 116 -1.38 22.85 -15.87
N ILE A 117 -1.21 23.96 -16.57
CA ILE A 117 -1.48 25.32 -16.07
C ILE A 117 -2.99 25.57 -16.19
N GLY A 118 -3.78 25.35 -15.14
CA GLY A 118 -5.20 25.66 -15.21
C GLY A 118 -6.07 24.95 -14.19
N GLY A 119 -5.50 24.05 -13.44
CA GLY A 119 -6.17 23.32 -12.37
C GLY A 119 -6.91 22.08 -12.86
N THR A 120 -6.47 20.97 -12.36
CA THR A 120 -7.16 19.68 -12.44
C THR A 120 -8.02 19.52 -11.21
N THR A 121 -9.32 19.37 -11.39
CA THR A 121 -10.21 18.99 -10.31
C THR A 121 -10.48 17.50 -10.42
N GLN A 122 -9.87 16.73 -9.53
CA GLN A 122 -10.22 15.33 -9.35
C GLN A 122 -11.39 15.23 -8.40
N ILE A 123 -12.47 14.60 -8.83
CA ILE A 123 -13.60 14.28 -7.95
C ILE A 123 -13.17 13.06 -7.15
N VAL A 124 -12.87 13.26 -5.86
CA VAL A 124 -12.59 12.16 -4.96
C VAL A 124 -13.89 11.45 -4.67
N GLY A 125 -14.05 10.27 -5.24
CA GLY A 125 -15.20 9.41 -5.00
C GLY A 125 -15.14 8.75 -3.61
N SER A 126 -16.13 7.90 -3.34
CA SER A 126 -16.19 7.08 -2.12
C SER A 126 -15.47 5.73 -2.30
N LYS A 127 -14.46 5.66 -3.16
CA LYS A 127 -13.72 4.43 -3.48
C LYS A 127 -12.55 4.25 -2.52
N VAL A 128 -12.41 3.06 -1.95
CA VAL A 128 -11.29 2.67 -1.09
C VAL A 128 -10.65 1.42 -1.68
N PHE A 129 -9.44 1.55 -2.18
CA PHE A 129 -8.65 0.45 -2.74
C PHE A 129 -7.68 -0.04 -1.67
N ILE A 130 -7.79 -1.32 -1.36
CA ILE A 130 -6.94 -1.98 -0.36
C ILE A 130 -6.43 -3.31 -0.87
N TYR A 131 -5.28 -3.71 -0.37
CA TYR A 131 -4.68 -5.01 -0.67
C TYR A 131 -4.16 -5.64 0.61
N PHE A 132 -4.12 -6.97 0.61
CA PHE A 132 -3.64 -7.73 1.75
C PHE A 132 -2.11 -7.86 1.71
N GLU A 133 -1.46 -7.61 2.84
CA GLU A 133 0.00 -7.68 3.04
C GLU A 133 0.39 -8.81 4.01
N GLY A 134 -0.47 -9.81 4.14
CA GLY A 134 -0.24 -10.96 5.02
C GLY A 134 -0.62 -10.73 6.50
N ASP A 135 -1.04 -9.53 6.90
CA ASP A 135 -1.36 -9.20 8.29
C ASP A 135 -2.71 -8.50 8.39
N TYR A 136 -3.67 -9.12 9.05
CA TYR A 136 -5.01 -8.58 9.22
C TYR A 136 -5.04 -7.27 10.06
N ILE A 137 -4.10 -7.10 10.99
CA ILE A 137 -4.00 -5.86 11.77
C ILE A 137 -3.59 -4.69 10.86
N LYS A 138 -2.56 -4.89 10.05
CA LYS A 138 -2.15 -3.90 9.05
C LYS A 138 -3.23 -3.66 8.01
N PHE A 139 -3.94 -4.71 7.62
CA PHE A 139 -5.05 -4.63 6.69
C PHE A 139 -6.22 -3.80 7.25
N GLU A 140 -6.60 -3.98 8.52
CA GLU A 140 -7.58 -3.15 9.23
C GLU A 140 -7.13 -1.69 9.29
N GLN A 141 -5.87 -1.43 9.63
CA GLN A 141 -5.30 -0.09 9.66
C GLN A 141 -5.37 0.59 8.28
N ASN A 142 -5.05 -0.14 7.20
CA ASN A 142 -5.15 0.36 5.84
C ASN A 142 -6.60 0.62 5.42
N LEU A 143 -7.54 -0.24 5.84
CA LEU A 143 -8.97 -0.03 5.63
C LEU A 143 -9.44 1.24 6.34
N ARG A 144 -9.11 1.40 7.62
CA ARG A 144 -9.41 2.57 8.43
C ARG A 144 -8.80 3.85 7.82
N LYS A 145 -7.58 3.77 7.30
CA LYS A 145 -6.91 4.84 6.55
C LYS A 145 -7.70 5.25 5.30
N GLY A 146 -8.22 4.28 4.55
CA GLY A 146 -9.07 4.53 3.38
C GLY A 146 -10.38 5.23 3.75
N ILE A 147 -11.06 4.78 4.79
CA ILE A 147 -12.31 5.39 5.30
C ILE A 147 -12.03 6.82 5.78
N ALA A 148 -10.98 7.03 6.59
CA ALA A 148 -10.60 8.36 7.07
C ALA A 148 -10.35 9.33 5.92
N ARG A 149 -9.67 8.89 4.85
CA ARG A 149 -9.44 9.69 3.64
C ARG A 149 -10.74 10.11 2.96
N VAL A 150 -11.71 9.19 2.82
CA VAL A 150 -13.01 9.50 2.23
C VAL A 150 -13.75 10.53 3.07
N LEU A 151 -13.81 10.37 4.39
CA LEU A 151 -14.49 11.29 5.30
C LEU A 151 -13.86 12.68 5.31
N ILE A 152 -12.53 12.77 5.45
CA ILE A 152 -11.81 14.04 5.45
C ILE A 152 -12.02 14.78 4.12
N ASN A 153 -11.91 14.07 2.99
CA ASN A 153 -12.13 14.69 1.68
C ASN A 153 -13.56 15.20 1.52
N LYS A 154 -14.57 14.42 1.93
CA LYS A 154 -15.96 14.86 1.88
C LYS A 154 -16.24 16.04 2.82
N ARG A 155 -15.64 16.05 4.01
CA ARG A 155 -15.76 17.15 4.97
C ARG A 155 -15.15 18.46 4.43
N LEU A 156 -14.00 18.39 3.78
CA LEU A 156 -13.26 19.55 3.29
C LEU A 156 -13.75 20.06 1.93
N TYR A 157 -14.05 19.15 1.01
CA TYR A 157 -14.36 19.52 -0.38
C TYR A 157 -15.85 19.40 -0.73
N GLY A 158 -16.66 18.77 0.13
CA GLY A 158 -18.07 18.53 -0.10
C GLY A 158 -18.37 17.23 -0.83
N GLY A 159 -19.66 16.80 -0.81
CA GLY A 159 -20.12 15.55 -1.44
C GLY A 159 -20.50 15.69 -2.91
N ASN A 160 -20.73 16.92 -3.41
CA ASN A 160 -21.19 17.17 -4.77
C ASN A 160 -20.06 17.67 -5.66
N TRP A 161 -20.03 17.27 -6.93
CA TRP A 161 -19.03 17.72 -7.91
C TRP A 161 -18.90 19.25 -8.03
N ARG A 162 -20.00 19.99 -7.84
CA ARG A 162 -20.01 21.47 -7.85
C ARG A 162 -19.23 22.06 -6.66
N ASP A 163 -19.41 21.48 -5.49
CA ASP A 163 -18.71 21.90 -4.28
C ASP A 163 -17.22 21.52 -4.35
N VAL A 164 -16.91 20.34 -4.91
CA VAL A 164 -15.54 19.89 -5.13
C VAL A 164 -14.79 20.84 -6.06
N ILE A 165 -15.36 21.22 -7.21
CA ILE A 165 -14.74 22.20 -8.14
C ILE A 165 -14.53 23.55 -7.44
N LYS A 166 -15.51 24.03 -6.71
CA LYS A 166 -15.44 25.32 -6.03
C LYS A 166 -14.40 25.31 -4.90
N SER A 167 -14.27 24.20 -4.20
CA SER A 167 -13.40 24.07 -3.03
C SER A 167 -11.96 23.69 -3.40
N SER A 168 -11.77 22.78 -4.34
CA SER A 168 -10.44 22.31 -4.75
C SER A 168 -9.58 23.37 -5.42
N THR A 169 -10.20 24.31 -6.13
CA THR A 169 -9.50 25.46 -6.74
C THR A 169 -8.98 26.48 -5.73
N LEU A 170 -9.53 26.49 -4.51
CA LEU A 170 -9.32 27.54 -3.52
C LEU A 170 -8.70 27.05 -2.21
N LEU A 171 -8.69 25.75 -1.96
CA LEU A 171 -8.17 25.13 -0.74
C LEU A 171 -6.93 24.27 -1.07
N ASN A 172 -5.77 24.82 -0.83
CA ASN A 172 -4.50 24.09 -0.94
C ASN A 172 -4.02 23.76 0.48
N LEU A 173 -4.27 22.51 0.90
CA LEU A 173 -3.85 22.00 2.20
C LEU A 173 -2.51 21.26 2.06
N PRO A 174 -1.53 21.50 2.96
CA PRO A 174 -0.26 20.81 2.91
C PRO A 174 -0.40 19.32 3.29
N ASP A 175 0.49 18.47 2.75
CA ASP A 175 0.48 17.03 2.98
C ASP A 175 0.52 16.66 4.46
N TRP A 176 1.30 17.36 5.27
CA TRP A 176 1.38 17.08 6.71
C TRP A 176 0.03 17.24 7.42
N TYR A 177 -0.83 18.13 6.91
CA TYR A 177 -2.15 18.37 7.51
C TYR A 177 -3.11 17.20 7.22
N ILE A 178 -3.28 16.84 5.95
CA ILE A 178 -4.23 15.79 5.52
C ILE A 178 -3.67 14.40 5.81
N GLU A 179 -2.48 14.07 5.32
CA GLU A 179 -1.91 12.72 5.49
C GLU A 179 -1.59 12.41 6.94
N GLY A 180 -1.15 13.42 7.71
CA GLY A 180 -0.92 13.28 9.14
C GLY A 180 -2.21 13.00 9.92
N LEU A 181 -3.31 13.67 9.56
CA LEU A 181 -4.61 13.41 10.18
C LEU A 181 -5.18 12.05 9.81
N ILE A 182 -5.00 11.62 8.57
CA ILE A 182 -5.37 10.27 8.13
C ILE A 182 -4.60 9.20 8.92
N LEU A 183 -3.29 9.38 9.09
CA LEU A 183 -2.47 8.47 9.91
C LEU A 183 -2.91 8.44 11.37
N TYR A 184 -3.22 9.60 11.95
CA TYR A 184 -3.74 9.70 13.30
C TYR A 184 -5.06 8.93 13.47
N ALA A 185 -6.04 9.21 12.62
CA ALA A 185 -7.36 8.61 12.69
C ALA A 185 -7.34 7.10 12.40
N SER A 186 -6.41 6.64 11.58
CA SER A 186 -6.27 5.22 11.23
C SER A 186 -5.44 4.41 12.23
N GLN A 187 -4.72 5.07 13.14
CA GLN A 187 -3.76 4.42 14.06
C GLN A 187 -2.72 3.56 13.31
N ALA A 188 -2.45 3.91 12.05
CA ALA A 188 -1.58 3.14 11.14
C ALA A 188 -0.11 3.62 11.25
N VAL A 189 0.42 3.66 12.46
CA VAL A 189 1.83 4.02 12.72
C VAL A 189 2.45 2.86 13.48
N ASP A 190 3.31 2.12 12.79
CA ASP A 190 4.07 1.00 13.32
C ASP A 190 5.34 1.47 14.09
N ASP A 191 6.05 0.53 14.70
CA ASP A 191 7.26 0.81 15.47
C ASP A 191 8.34 1.51 14.62
N ASP A 192 8.49 1.11 13.35
CA ASP A 192 9.47 1.70 12.43
C ASP A 192 9.16 3.18 12.17
N ALA A 193 7.87 3.51 11.98
CA ALA A 193 7.42 4.88 11.82
C ALA A 193 7.61 5.69 13.12
N GLN A 194 7.33 5.11 14.30
CA GLN A 194 7.58 5.73 15.60
C GLN A 194 9.07 6.04 15.79
N ASN A 195 9.97 5.14 15.40
CA ASN A 195 11.41 5.38 15.45
C ASN A 195 11.83 6.57 14.56
N ILE A 196 11.31 6.64 13.33
CA ILE A 196 11.59 7.76 12.42
C ILE A 196 11.08 9.07 13.03
N ILE A 197 9.85 9.08 13.57
CA ILE A 197 9.26 10.25 14.22
C ILE A 197 10.16 10.72 15.37
N ARG A 198 10.58 9.80 16.23
CA ARG A 198 11.48 10.09 17.36
C ARG A 198 12.78 10.72 16.90
N ASN A 199 13.45 10.08 15.94
CA ASN A 199 14.70 10.57 15.38
C ASN A 199 14.53 11.98 14.76
N ASP A 200 13.49 12.21 13.97
CA ASP A 200 13.23 13.46 13.28
C ASP A 200 12.88 14.62 14.25
N VAL A 201 12.13 14.32 15.32
CA VAL A 201 11.88 15.30 16.38
C VAL A 201 13.17 15.67 17.11
N MET A 202 13.99 14.69 17.46
CA MET A 202 15.24 14.92 18.21
C MET A 202 16.28 15.68 17.36
N THR A 203 16.36 15.43 16.08
CA THR A 203 17.26 16.11 15.14
C THR A 203 16.73 17.45 14.64
N GLY A 204 15.47 17.81 14.94
CA GLY A 204 14.86 19.08 14.53
C GLY A 204 14.36 19.09 13.07
N ALA A 205 14.17 17.95 12.44
CA ALA A 205 13.66 17.84 11.07
C ALA A 205 12.25 18.45 10.91
N TYR A 206 11.44 18.44 11.96
CA TYR A 206 10.04 18.91 11.96
C TYR A 206 9.86 20.41 12.27
N GLU A 207 10.92 21.18 12.40
CA GLU A 207 10.82 22.64 12.69
C GLU A 207 10.14 23.44 11.58
N LYS A 208 10.07 22.91 10.36
CA LYS A 208 9.49 23.58 9.19
C LYS A 208 8.49 22.68 8.46
N LEU A 209 7.33 22.42 9.06
CA LEU A 209 6.29 21.53 8.58
C LEU A 209 5.94 21.73 7.09
N ASN A 210 5.75 22.98 6.66
CA ASN A 210 5.36 23.32 5.28
C ASN A 210 6.45 23.06 4.21
N ARG A 211 7.64 22.58 4.61
CA ARG A 211 8.72 22.19 3.69
C ARG A 211 8.89 20.68 3.58
N LEU A 212 8.13 19.93 4.38
CA LEU A 212 8.14 18.49 4.37
C LEU A 212 7.27 17.97 3.24
N GLU A 213 7.67 16.87 2.64
CA GLU A 213 6.96 16.22 1.55
C GLU A 213 6.84 14.71 1.81
N GLY A 214 5.80 14.08 1.25
CA GLY A 214 5.58 12.64 1.27
C GLY A 214 5.52 12.06 2.68
N ARG A 215 6.24 10.96 2.92
CA ARG A 215 6.20 10.22 4.19
C ARG A 215 6.60 11.07 5.41
N ASN A 216 7.63 11.91 5.27
CA ASN A 216 8.09 12.74 6.38
C ASN A 216 7.06 13.82 6.74
N ALA A 217 6.33 14.37 5.77
CA ALA A 217 5.20 15.26 6.03
C ALA A 217 4.09 14.54 6.80
N ALA A 218 3.71 13.33 6.37
CA ALA A 218 2.68 12.53 7.01
C ALA A 218 3.03 12.18 8.46
N PHE A 219 4.28 11.80 8.75
CA PHE A 219 4.74 11.48 10.10
C PHE A 219 4.81 12.70 11.01
N ALA A 220 5.30 13.84 10.50
CA ALA A 220 5.28 15.09 11.27
C ALA A 220 3.85 15.54 11.59
N GLY A 221 2.94 15.38 10.62
CA GLY A 221 1.52 15.65 10.82
C GLY A 221 0.86 14.72 11.82
N TYR A 222 1.15 13.42 11.79
CA TYR A 222 0.70 12.45 12.79
C TYR A 222 1.11 12.87 14.21
N ALA A 223 2.39 13.20 14.40
CA ALA A 223 2.90 13.64 15.69
C ALA A 223 2.20 14.92 16.18
N LEU A 224 1.98 15.88 15.28
CA LEU A 224 1.25 17.10 15.60
C LEU A 224 -0.20 16.85 15.99
N TRP A 225 -0.94 16.04 15.21
CA TRP A 225 -2.34 15.72 15.51
C TRP A 225 -2.48 14.90 16.79
N SER A 226 -1.56 13.98 17.06
CA SER A 226 -1.50 13.22 18.32
C SER A 226 -1.27 14.14 19.51
N TYR A 227 -0.36 15.12 19.38
CA TYR A 227 -0.13 16.14 20.40
C TYR A 227 -1.39 16.98 20.66
N ILE A 228 -2.07 17.41 19.60
CA ILE A 228 -3.31 18.19 19.70
C ILE A 228 -4.40 17.39 20.41
N ALA A 229 -4.63 16.16 20.00
CA ALA A 229 -5.63 15.29 20.63
C ALA A 229 -5.34 15.03 22.11
N ARG A 230 -4.09 14.76 22.46
CA ARG A 230 -3.67 14.54 23.86
C ARG A 230 -3.78 15.81 24.72
N THR A 231 -3.46 16.98 24.17
CA THR A 231 -3.38 18.23 24.91
C THR A 231 -4.71 18.96 25.00
N TYR A 232 -5.49 18.94 23.92
CA TYR A 232 -6.74 19.73 23.81
C TYR A 232 -8.00 18.86 23.73
N GLY A 233 -7.86 17.54 23.63
CA GLY A 233 -8.94 16.58 23.43
C GLY A 233 -9.26 16.30 21.95
N GLU A 234 -9.78 15.10 21.67
CA GLU A 234 -10.13 14.69 20.29
C GLU A 234 -11.21 15.51 19.63
N ASN A 235 -12.19 15.95 20.39
CA ASN A 235 -13.35 16.76 19.93
C ASN A 235 -12.94 18.11 19.32
N ILE A 236 -11.66 18.53 19.46
CA ILE A 236 -11.17 19.76 18.85
C ILE A 236 -10.87 19.60 17.36
N ILE A 237 -10.57 18.35 16.92
CA ILE A 237 -10.18 18.03 15.54
C ILE A 237 -11.26 18.44 14.51
N PRO A 238 -12.55 18.06 14.68
CA PRO A 238 -13.61 18.47 13.76
C PRO A 238 -13.73 19.98 13.64
N ASN A 239 -13.50 20.72 14.73
CA ASN A 239 -13.57 22.18 14.75
C ASN A 239 -12.44 22.81 13.94
N ILE A 240 -11.21 22.28 14.07
CA ILE A 240 -10.06 22.75 13.28
C ILE A 240 -10.30 22.49 11.81
N LEU A 241 -10.79 21.29 11.45
CA LEU A 241 -11.14 20.94 10.06
C LEU A 241 -12.20 21.89 9.50
N TYR A 242 -13.28 22.14 10.25
CA TYR A 242 -14.34 23.04 9.85
C TYR A 242 -13.82 24.46 9.60
N MET A 243 -13.07 25.02 10.55
CA MET A 243 -12.54 26.37 10.43
C MET A 243 -11.48 26.51 9.33
N SER A 244 -10.65 25.47 9.11
CA SER A 244 -9.71 25.44 7.98
C SER A 244 -10.44 25.41 6.64
N GLY A 245 -11.54 24.67 6.52
CA GLY A 245 -12.41 24.64 5.33
C GLY A 245 -13.09 25.96 5.06
N VAL A 246 -13.68 26.60 6.09
CA VAL A 246 -14.38 27.87 5.97
C VAL A 246 -13.43 29.03 5.66
N SER A 247 -12.31 29.12 6.36
CA SER A 247 -11.31 30.18 6.16
C SER A 247 -10.40 29.93 4.95
N ARG A 248 -10.40 28.71 4.41
CA ARG A 248 -9.52 28.23 3.34
C ARG A 248 -8.03 28.37 3.67
N ASN A 249 -7.71 28.28 4.93
CA ASN A 249 -6.37 28.47 5.44
C ASN A 249 -6.15 27.63 6.70
N VAL A 250 -5.11 26.79 6.71
CA VAL A 250 -4.77 25.94 7.83
C VAL A 250 -4.43 26.75 9.09
N GLU A 251 -3.61 27.81 8.94
CA GLU A 251 -3.20 28.65 10.08
C GLU A 251 -4.38 29.32 10.78
N SER A 252 -5.36 29.77 9.98
CA SER A 252 -6.60 30.33 10.50
C SER A 252 -7.40 29.29 11.27
N GLY A 253 -7.43 28.03 10.81
CA GLY A 253 -8.09 26.93 11.53
C GLY A 253 -7.55 26.76 12.95
N PHE A 254 -6.23 26.68 13.09
CA PHE A 254 -5.58 26.58 14.39
C PHE A 254 -5.76 27.83 15.25
N LEU A 255 -5.57 29.01 14.67
CA LEU A 255 -5.69 30.26 15.39
C LEU A 255 -7.09 30.49 15.96
N PHE A 256 -8.14 30.23 15.16
CA PHE A 256 -9.53 30.45 15.60
C PHE A 256 -9.98 29.44 16.66
N VAL A 257 -9.51 28.20 16.58
CA VAL A 257 -9.97 27.13 17.46
C VAL A 257 -9.11 27.04 18.72
N LEU A 258 -7.78 27.12 18.59
CA LEU A 258 -6.84 26.96 19.70
C LEU A 258 -6.33 28.29 20.27
N GLY A 259 -6.61 29.44 19.63
CA GLY A 259 -6.08 30.73 20.00
C GLY A 259 -4.56 30.90 19.82
N LYS A 260 -3.93 29.99 19.08
CA LYS A 260 -2.46 29.93 18.88
C LYS A 260 -2.10 29.86 17.41
N SER A 261 -0.99 30.48 17.02
CA SER A 261 -0.45 30.35 15.69
C SER A 261 0.16 28.95 15.46
N LEU A 262 0.21 28.53 14.18
CA LEU A 262 0.84 27.26 13.82
C LEU A 262 2.31 27.20 14.25
N ASP A 263 3.06 28.29 14.16
CA ASP A 263 4.45 28.39 14.64
C ASP A 263 4.57 28.13 16.14
N THR A 264 3.65 28.69 16.95
CA THR A 264 3.60 28.45 18.39
C THR A 264 3.32 26.98 18.70
N ILE A 265 2.30 26.40 18.05
CA ILE A 265 1.92 24.99 18.24
C ILE A 265 3.06 24.08 17.81
N THR A 266 3.75 24.40 16.70
CA THR A 266 4.90 23.64 16.24
C THR A 266 6.03 23.59 17.27
N LYS A 267 6.34 24.71 17.91
CA LYS A 267 7.33 24.77 18.97
C LYS A 267 6.90 23.99 20.21
N GLU A 268 5.63 24.07 20.58
CA GLU A 268 5.07 23.37 21.75
C GLU A 268 5.10 21.85 21.55
N PHE A 269 4.64 21.34 20.39
CA PHE A 269 4.65 19.90 20.16
C PHE A 269 6.06 19.31 20.07
N ILE A 270 7.01 20.03 19.45
CA ILE A 270 8.42 19.60 19.41
C ILE A 270 9.00 19.56 20.83
N ALA A 271 8.72 20.58 21.65
CA ALA A 271 9.19 20.61 23.03
C ALA A 271 8.59 19.48 23.88
N TYR A 272 7.29 19.19 23.67
CA TYR A 272 6.60 18.08 24.34
C TYR A 272 7.28 16.74 24.04
N TYR A 273 7.45 16.40 22.76
CA TYR A 273 8.06 15.13 22.38
C TYR A 273 9.55 15.03 22.72
N ARG A 274 10.29 16.14 22.61
CA ARG A 274 11.69 16.16 23.10
C ARG A 274 11.78 15.88 24.59
N GLY A 275 10.83 16.37 25.39
CA GLY A 275 10.75 16.02 26.79
C GLY A 275 10.43 14.55 27.04
N GLU A 276 9.43 14.03 26.34
CA GLU A 276 9.01 12.62 26.42
C GLU A 276 10.14 11.67 25.99
N TYR A 277 10.69 11.86 24.80
CA TYR A 277 11.76 11.02 24.28
C TYR A 277 13.09 11.19 25.00
N GLY A 278 13.38 12.39 25.51
CA GLY A 278 14.54 12.65 26.36
C GLY A 278 14.50 11.86 27.66
N SER A 279 13.33 11.78 28.29
CA SER A 279 13.14 10.96 29.49
C SER A 279 13.29 9.46 29.23
N MET A 280 12.75 8.98 28.11
CA MET A 280 12.88 7.58 27.69
C MET A 280 14.33 7.16 27.37
N SER A 281 15.17 8.09 26.94
CA SER A 281 16.56 7.79 26.54
C SER A 281 17.56 7.79 27.71
N MET A 282 17.19 8.26 28.92
CA MET A 282 18.12 8.43 30.03
C MET A 282 18.78 7.11 30.49
N ASP A 283 18.04 6.00 30.44
CA ASP A 283 18.53 4.70 30.90
C ASP A 283 19.01 3.80 29.75
N LYS A 284 19.01 4.29 28.50
CA LYS A 284 19.32 3.50 27.32
C LYS A 284 20.79 3.56 26.93
N THR A 285 21.29 2.50 26.30
CA THR A 285 22.69 2.34 25.91
C THR A 285 22.86 2.46 24.40
N ALA A 286 24.00 2.97 23.98
CA ALA A 286 24.39 2.89 22.56
C ALA A 286 24.79 1.45 22.19
N ILE A 287 24.61 1.10 20.93
CA ILE A 287 25.02 -0.22 20.41
C ILE A 287 26.55 -0.29 20.40
N SER A 288 27.13 -1.25 21.12
CA SER A 288 28.59 -1.46 21.28
C SER A 288 29.15 -2.59 20.40
N LEU A 289 28.46 -2.96 19.34
CA LEU A 289 28.85 -4.00 18.38
C LEU A 289 29.69 -3.45 17.24
N ASP A 290 30.31 -4.34 16.48
CA ASP A 290 31.10 -4.00 15.30
C ASP A 290 30.20 -3.41 14.21
N LYS A 291 30.43 -2.12 13.90
CA LYS A 291 29.72 -1.39 12.87
C LYS A 291 30.35 -1.54 11.51
N LEU A 292 29.56 -1.92 10.49
CA LEU A 292 30.02 -2.01 9.10
C LEU A 292 29.92 -0.65 8.39
N ASP A 293 30.96 -0.24 7.66
CA ASP A 293 30.98 1.00 6.89
C ASP A 293 30.26 0.82 5.53
N ILE A 294 28.94 0.65 5.60
CA ILE A 294 28.08 0.57 4.41
C ILE A 294 27.49 1.95 4.16
N LYS A 295 27.94 2.62 3.09
CA LYS A 295 27.44 3.95 2.72
C LYS A 295 26.11 3.84 2.01
N THR A 296 25.10 4.46 2.59
CA THR A 296 23.76 4.58 2.04
C THR A 296 23.55 5.93 1.36
N LYS A 297 22.44 6.11 0.68
CA LYS A 297 22.01 7.40 0.14
C LYS A 297 20.69 7.76 0.83
N GLY A 298 20.58 8.99 1.30
CA GLY A 298 19.48 9.44 2.15
C GLY A 298 18.07 9.39 1.55
N ASP A 299 17.93 9.14 0.23
CA ASP A 299 16.64 8.96 -0.43
C ASP A 299 16.18 7.48 -0.50
N ARG A 300 16.88 6.56 0.19
CA ARG A 300 16.65 5.12 0.13
C ARG A 300 16.16 4.56 1.45
N VAL A 301 15.22 3.64 1.33
CA VAL A 301 14.76 2.81 2.44
C VAL A 301 15.54 1.50 2.40
N LEU A 302 16.10 1.11 3.52
CA LEU A 302 16.71 -0.21 3.69
C LEU A 302 15.72 -1.11 4.41
N THR A 303 15.43 -2.24 3.80
CA THR A 303 14.43 -3.18 4.30
C THR A 303 15.03 -4.43 4.92
N THR A 304 16.28 -4.76 4.56
CA THR A 304 16.89 -6.03 4.95
C THR A 304 18.39 -5.90 5.08
N PHE A 305 18.95 -6.49 6.16
CA PHE A 305 20.37 -6.65 6.36
C PHE A 305 20.67 -7.99 7.05
N LYS A 306 21.35 -8.92 6.35
CA LYS A 306 21.61 -10.27 6.85
C LYS A 306 23.06 -10.65 6.66
N ILE A 307 23.75 -11.00 7.76
CA ILE A 307 25.12 -11.55 7.76
C ILE A 307 25.09 -13.01 7.31
N SER A 308 26.18 -13.50 6.68
CA SER A 308 26.33 -14.92 6.36
C SER A 308 26.65 -15.75 7.62
N PRO A 309 26.36 -17.06 7.63
CA PRO A 309 26.65 -17.92 8.78
C PRO A 309 28.12 -17.94 9.20
N ASP A 310 29.06 -17.65 8.30
CA ASP A 310 30.49 -17.57 8.59
C ASP A 310 31.02 -16.16 8.90
N GLY A 311 30.11 -15.15 8.96
CA GLY A 311 30.44 -13.76 9.26
C GLY A 311 31.20 -13.00 8.16
N ARG A 312 31.54 -13.65 7.02
CA ARG A 312 32.40 -13.05 5.99
C ARG A 312 31.69 -12.16 4.99
N HIS A 313 30.42 -12.40 4.78
CA HIS A 313 29.59 -11.68 3.80
C HIS A 313 28.32 -11.17 4.45
N ALA A 314 27.83 -10.05 3.95
CA ALA A 314 26.52 -9.53 4.31
C ALA A 314 25.70 -9.24 3.06
N ILE A 315 24.38 -9.36 3.18
CA ILE A 315 23.44 -8.97 2.15
C ILE A 315 22.61 -7.83 2.68
N TYR A 316 22.39 -6.80 1.86
CA TYR A 316 21.44 -5.74 2.17
C TYR A 316 20.64 -5.31 0.95
N VAL A 317 19.47 -4.77 1.20
CA VAL A 317 18.53 -4.31 0.17
C VAL A 317 18.27 -2.82 0.34
N ASP A 318 18.49 -2.04 -0.72
CA ASP A 318 18.03 -0.67 -0.81
C ASP A 318 16.82 -0.57 -1.74
N ASN A 319 15.80 0.20 -1.36
CA ASN A 319 14.58 0.43 -2.11
C ASN A 319 14.35 1.94 -2.31
N ILE A 320 13.92 2.33 -3.52
CA ILE A 320 13.47 3.68 -3.84
C ILE A 320 12.18 3.56 -4.65
N LEU A 321 11.05 3.93 -4.06
CA LEU A 321 9.77 3.95 -4.74
C LEU A 321 9.43 2.63 -5.44
N GLY A 322 9.67 1.49 -4.77
CA GLY A 322 9.45 0.15 -5.29
C GLY A 322 10.59 -0.44 -6.13
N GLN A 323 11.53 0.37 -6.61
CA GLN A 323 12.73 -0.16 -7.26
C GLN A 323 13.75 -0.57 -6.23
N TYR A 324 14.02 -1.86 -6.12
CA TYR A 324 14.98 -2.39 -5.15
C TYR A 324 16.28 -2.90 -5.80
N ARG A 325 17.34 -2.91 -4.97
CA ARG A 325 18.66 -3.43 -5.34
C ARG A 325 19.18 -4.30 -4.21
N LEU A 326 19.63 -5.48 -4.56
CA LEU A 326 20.26 -6.42 -3.65
C LEU A 326 21.79 -6.36 -3.84
N TYR A 327 22.49 -6.17 -2.74
CA TYR A 327 23.94 -6.10 -2.71
C TYR A 327 24.51 -7.21 -1.82
N LEU A 328 25.58 -7.81 -2.31
CA LEU A 328 26.49 -8.65 -1.53
C LEU A 328 27.67 -7.80 -1.10
N TYR A 329 27.95 -7.76 0.18
CA TYR A 329 29.03 -7.00 0.80
C TYR A 329 30.02 -7.96 1.43
N ASP A 330 31.31 -7.80 1.16
CA ASP A 330 32.41 -8.54 1.78
C ASP A 330 32.88 -7.76 3.02
N VAL A 331 32.73 -8.38 4.18
CA VAL A 331 32.97 -7.73 5.48
C VAL A 331 34.44 -7.35 5.66
N LEU A 332 35.38 -8.19 5.20
CA LEU A 332 36.82 -7.95 5.38
C LEU A 332 37.35 -6.86 4.43
N SER A 333 36.94 -6.91 3.16
CA SER A 333 37.48 -5.98 2.16
C SER A 333 36.68 -4.68 2.04
N GLY A 334 35.47 -4.60 2.62
CA GLY A 334 34.54 -3.48 2.47
C GLY A 334 33.97 -3.31 1.06
N LYS A 335 34.16 -4.30 0.19
CA LYS A 335 33.69 -4.24 -1.21
C LYS A 335 32.27 -4.73 -1.33
N ARG A 336 31.47 -4.05 -2.15
CA ARG A 336 30.10 -4.46 -2.48
C ARG A 336 29.95 -4.83 -3.95
N LYS A 337 29.15 -5.86 -4.20
CA LYS A 337 28.74 -6.30 -5.54
C LYS A 337 27.22 -6.20 -5.63
N LYS A 338 26.70 -5.52 -6.66
CA LYS A 338 25.26 -5.50 -6.92
C LYS A 338 24.87 -6.82 -7.61
N ILE A 339 23.98 -7.58 -6.98
CA ILE A 339 23.49 -8.88 -7.48
C ILE A 339 22.24 -8.68 -8.33
N LEU A 340 21.29 -7.87 -7.84
CA LEU A 340 20.01 -7.66 -8.47
C LEU A 340 19.66 -6.16 -8.51
N LYS A 341 18.98 -5.76 -9.56
CA LYS A 341 18.18 -4.54 -9.64
C LYS A 341 16.88 -4.92 -10.31
N ALA A 342 15.78 -4.77 -9.61
CA ALA A 342 14.46 -5.13 -10.10
C ALA A 342 13.47 -3.99 -9.90
N GLU A 343 12.34 -4.07 -10.57
CA GLU A 343 11.23 -3.15 -10.59
C GLU A 343 11.57 -1.73 -11.10
N HIS A 344 10.55 -0.91 -11.25
CA HIS A 344 10.67 0.48 -11.67
C HIS A 344 10.25 1.42 -10.53
N LYS A 345 10.74 2.64 -10.57
CA LYS A 345 10.33 3.67 -9.62
C LYS A 345 8.93 4.14 -9.96
N LEU A 346 7.99 3.87 -9.08
CA LEU A 346 6.60 4.27 -9.21
C LEU A 346 6.20 5.06 -7.96
N LEU A 347 5.53 6.20 -8.14
CA LEU A 347 4.95 6.96 -7.02
C LEU A 347 3.71 6.26 -6.47
N ARG A 348 3.05 5.49 -7.32
CA ARG A 348 1.92 4.67 -6.97
C ARG A 348 2.38 3.54 -6.06
N ILE A 349 1.96 3.54 -4.85
CA ILE A 349 2.18 2.59 -3.76
C ILE A 349 3.43 1.71 -3.96
N PRO A 350 4.59 2.15 -3.43
CA PRO A 350 5.83 1.41 -3.59
C PRO A 350 5.80 0.10 -2.81
N ASP A 351 6.29 -0.96 -3.43
CA ASP A 351 6.41 -2.28 -2.84
C ASP A 351 7.73 -2.41 -2.09
N PHE A 352 7.67 -2.76 -0.80
CA PHE A 352 8.84 -3.01 0.04
C PHE A 352 8.93 -4.47 0.51
N SER A 353 7.99 -5.33 0.13
CA SER A 353 7.96 -6.74 0.56
C SER A 353 9.08 -7.56 -0.09
N PHE A 354 9.52 -7.19 -1.29
CA PHE A 354 10.58 -7.90 -2.01
C PHE A 354 11.93 -7.16 -2.00
N PRO A 355 13.05 -7.93 -2.06
CA PRO A 355 13.19 -9.38 -2.01
C PRO A 355 13.23 -9.91 -0.57
N VAL A 356 12.63 -11.06 -0.30
CA VAL A 356 12.81 -11.80 0.94
C VAL A 356 14.05 -12.70 0.80
N ILE A 357 14.91 -12.77 1.82
CA ILE A 357 16.26 -13.37 1.69
C ILE A 357 16.55 -14.37 2.80
N ALA A 358 17.17 -15.51 2.44
CA ALA A 358 17.70 -16.49 3.38
C ALA A 358 19.11 -16.93 2.97
N TRP A 359 20.07 -16.92 3.92
CA TRP A 359 21.37 -17.52 3.75
C TRP A 359 21.32 -19.04 3.84
N HIS A 360 22.01 -19.70 2.93
CA HIS A 360 22.24 -21.14 3.06
C HIS A 360 23.27 -21.41 4.19
N PRO A 361 23.08 -22.45 5.02
CA PRO A 361 23.96 -22.70 6.18
C PRO A 361 25.42 -22.89 5.84
N SER A 362 25.76 -23.28 4.61
CA SER A 362 27.15 -23.40 4.14
C SER A 362 27.84 -22.07 3.83
N SER A 363 27.16 -20.92 3.90
CA SER A 363 27.64 -19.60 3.47
C SER A 363 28.00 -19.47 1.99
N GLY A 364 27.97 -20.56 1.22
CA GLY A 364 28.32 -20.57 -0.21
C GLY A 364 27.20 -20.12 -1.15
N ALA A 365 25.99 -19.95 -0.64
CA ALA A 365 24.85 -19.54 -1.43
C ALA A 365 23.80 -18.81 -0.56
N PHE A 366 22.90 -18.09 -1.21
CA PHE A 366 21.70 -17.55 -0.58
C PHE A 366 20.53 -17.62 -1.56
N THR A 367 19.33 -17.73 -1.02
CA THR A 367 18.08 -17.70 -1.80
C THR A 367 17.33 -16.40 -1.53
N TYR A 368 16.75 -15.81 -2.56
CA TYR A 368 15.85 -14.68 -2.45
C TYR A 368 14.55 -14.92 -3.22
N ALA A 369 13.44 -14.49 -2.65
CA ALA A 369 12.15 -14.44 -3.32
C ALA A 369 12.00 -13.10 -4.04
N LYS A 370 11.44 -13.13 -5.25
CA LYS A 370 11.07 -11.94 -6.02
C LYS A 370 9.79 -12.20 -6.81
N GLU A 371 9.09 -11.14 -7.15
CA GLU A 371 8.06 -11.20 -8.17
C GLU A 371 8.67 -11.02 -9.57
N TRP A 372 8.16 -11.77 -10.53
CA TRP A 372 8.50 -11.59 -11.94
C TRP A 372 7.30 -11.88 -12.83
N ARG A 373 6.76 -10.83 -13.45
CA ARG A 373 5.59 -10.91 -14.35
C ARG A 373 4.36 -11.55 -13.68
N GLY A 374 4.05 -11.13 -12.47
CA GLY A 374 2.94 -11.67 -11.69
C GLY A 374 3.15 -13.09 -11.16
N LYS A 375 4.39 -13.58 -11.14
CA LYS A 375 4.79 -14.90 -10.64
C LYS A 375 5.77 -14.78 -9.51
N LEU A 376 5.58 -15.57 -8.47
CA LEU A 376 6.49 -15.68 -7.36
C LEU A 376 7.66 -16.60 -7.72
N MET A 377 8.89 -16.09 -7.60
CA MET A 377 10.11 -16.78 -7.98
C MET A 377 11.07 -16.93 -6.81
N LEU A 378 11.56 -18.12 -6.55
CA LEU A 378 12.72 -18.39 -5.69
C LEU A 378 13.99 -18.45 -6.53
N CYS A 379 14.96 -17.61 -6.18
CA CYS A 379 16.20 -17.42 -6.91
C CYS A 379 17.38 -17.73 -5.98
N THR A 380 18.13 -18.80 -6.26
CA THR A 380 19.33 -19.17 -5.47
C THR A 380 20.58 -18.67 -6.19
N TYR A 381 21.29 -17.76 -5.54
CA TYR A 381 22.59 -17.25 -6.00
C TYR A 381 23.73 -18.04 -5.34
N ASN A 382 24.62 -18.61 -6.15
CA ASN A 382 25.82 -19.29 -5.69
C ASN A 382 27.02 -18.31 -5.73
N LEU A 383 27.78 -18.23 -4.63
CA LEU A 383 28.91 -17.32 -4.50
C LEU A 383 30.12 -17.76 -5.32
N ASP A 384 30.34 -19.08 -5.46
CA ASP A 384 31.51 -19.66 -6.12
C ASP A 384 31.51 -19.37 -7.62
N ASP A 385 30.38 -19.59 -8.29
CA ASP A 385 30.30 -19.43 -9.75
C ASP A 385 29.56 -18.13 -10.16
N GLY A 386 28.97 -17.45 -9.22
CA GLY A 386 28.24 -16.19 -9.42
C GLY A 386 26.96 -16.33 -10.24
N LYS A 387 26.39 -17.54 -10.33
CA LYS A 387 25.17 -17.82 -11.11
C LYS A 387 23.93 -17.86 -10.19
N THR A 388 22.81 -17.53 -10.79
CA THR A 388 21.50 -17.62 -10.15
C THR A 388 20.67 -18.72 -10.83
N THR A 389 20.10 -19.61 -10.01
CA THR A 389 19.09 -20.60 -10.44
C THR A 389 17.73 -20.08 -10.01
N GLU A 390 16.76 -20.03 -10.93
CA GLU A 390 15.42 -19.54 -10.68
C GLU A 390 14.39 -20.67 -10.73
N ARG A 391 13.41 -20.64 -9.83
CA ARG A 391 12.29 -21.59 -9.75
C ARG A 391 11.00 -20.84 -9.47
N GLU A 392 9.93 -21.21 -10.16
CA GLU A 392 8.59 -20.65 -9.92
C GLU A 392 7.93 -21.38 -8.74
N VAL A 393 7.24 -20.60 -7.90
CA VAL A 393 6.39 -21.08 -6.79
C VAL A 393 4.93 -20.90 -7.23
N PHE A 394 4.17 -21.98 -7.33
CA PHE A 394 2.88 -21.96 -8.03
C PHE A 394 1.67 -21.69 -7.12
N THR A 395 1.75 -22.03 -5.85
CA THR A 395 0.56 -22.08 -4.97
C THR A 395 0.51 -20.93 -3.95
N LEU A 396 1.55 -20.13 -3.84
CA LEU A 396 1.61 -19.05 -2.88
C LEU A 396 1.46 -17.70 -3.59
N ASP A 397 0.70 -16.80 -2.97
CA ASP A 397 0.55 -15.43 -3.45
C ASP A 397 1.76 -14.57 -3.09
N GLU A 398 2.29 -14.73 -1.87
CA GLU A 398 3.42 -13.95 -1.36
C GLU A 398 4.23 -14.74 -0.33
N ILE A 399 5.54 -14.48 -0.24
CA ILE A 399 6.40 -14.96 0.84
C ILE A 399 6.80 -13.77 1.70
N LEU A 400 6.47 -13.81 2.99
CA LEU A 400 6.74 -12.73 3.94
C LEU A 400 8.12 -12.88 4.60
N SER A 401 8.47 -14.10 4.98
CA SER A 401 9.78 -14.40 5.53
C SER A 401 10.21 -15.84 5.19
N MET A 402 11.52 -16.09 5.19
CA MET A 402 12.05 -17.44 4.94
C MET A 402 13.39 -17.65 5.61
N LYS A 403 13.63 -18.90 6.07
CA LYS A 403 14.88 -19.33 6.68
C LYS A 403 15.21 -20.77 6.28
N TYR A 404 16.48 -21.07 6.11
CA TYR A 404 16.95 -22.42 5.80
C TYR A 404 16.95 -23.32 7.02
N SER A 405 16.68 -24.63 6.81
CA SER A 405 16.99 -25.68 7.80
C SER A 405 18.49 -25.77 8.04
N PRO A 406 18.92 -26.28 9.22
CA PRO A 406 20.35 -26.49 9.49
C PRO A 406 21.04 -27.38 8.47
N SER A 407 20.33 -28.30 7.84
CA SER A 407 20.83 -29.16 6.76
C SER A 407 20.97 -28.48 5.40
N GLY A 408 20.33 -27.31 5.20
CA GLY A 408 20.26 -26.63 3.91
C GLY A 408 19.34 -27.27 2.88
N GLN A 409 18.62 -28.33 3.22
CA GLN A 409 17.77 -29.07 2.27
C GLN A 409 16.36 -28.51 2.17
N GLN A 410 15.94 -27.74 3.16
CA GLN A 410 14.60 -27.20 3.29
C GLN A 410 14.64 -25.71 3.62
N LEU A 411 13.57 -25.01 3.25
CA LEU A 411 13.24 -23.68 3.73
C LEU A 411 11.95 -23.75 4.52
N VAL A 412 11.86 -23.03 5.61
CA VAL A 412 10.61 -22.69 6.26
C VAL A 412 10.20 -21.31 5.81
N LEU A 413 8.92 -21.14 5.47
CA LEU A 413 8.36 -19.91 4.93
C LEU A 413 7.17 -19.49 5.79
N SER A 414 7.04 -18.18 6.06
CA SER A 414 5.74 -17.58 6.31
C SER A 414 5.25 -17.03 4.98
N ALA A 415 4.07 -17.46 4.54
CA ALA A 415 3.58 -17.16 3.21
C ALA A 415 2.07 -17.02 3.17
N VAL A 416 1.61 -16.21 2.22
CA VAL A 416 0.19 -15.93 1.98
C VAL A 416 -0.33 -16.86 0.89
N ASP A 417 -1.49 -17.46 1.15
CA ASP A 417 -2.28 -18.20 0.19
C ASP A 417 -3.77 -17.85 0.39
N ASN A 418 -4.43 -17.31 -0.63
CA ASN A 418 -5.85 -16.93 -0.59
C ASN A 418 -6.24 -16.04 0.59
N GLY A 419 -5.37 -15.08 0.97
CA GLY A 419 -5.65 -14.14 2.06
C GLY A 419 -5.39 -14.66 3.46
N GLN A 420 -4.78 -15.84 3.62
CA GLN A 420 -4.36 -16.40 4.89
C GLN A 420 -2.84 -16.55 4.95
N THR A 421 -2.26 -16.25 6.11
CA THR A 421 -0.81 -16.31 6.34
C THR A 421 -0.47 -17.47 7.25
N ASP A 422 0.27 -18.44 6.72
CA ASP A 422 0.62 -19.68 7.39
C ASP A 422 2.09 -20.04 7.23
N ILE A 423 2.51 -21.06 8.00
CA ILE A 423 3.84 -21.63 7.93
C ILE A 423 3.89 -22.77 6.92
N TYR A 424 4.81 -22.67 6.00
CA TYR A 424 5.06 -23.67 4.95
C TYR A 424 6.47 -24.24 5.05
N LEU A 425 6.61 -25.51 4.77
CA LEU A 425 7.88 -26.18 4.58
C LEU A 425 8.11 -26.41 3.08
N TYR A 426 9.19 -25.83 2.56
CA TYR A 426 9.57 -25.94 1.16
C TYR A 426 10.80 -26.84 1.02
N TYR A 427 10.69 -27.86 0.18
CA TYR A 427 11.75 -28.82 -0.10
C TYR A 427 12.53 -28.40 -1.36
N ASN A 428 13.83 -28.13 -1.21
CA ASN A 428 14.68 -27.72 -2.34
C ASN A 428 14.77 -28.80 -3.44
N ILE A 429 14.67 -30.08 -3.05
CA ILE A 429 14.60 -31.19 -4.00
C ILE A 429 13.13 -31.48 -4.27
N GLY A 430 12.76 -31.45 -5.54
CA GLY A 430 11.40 -31.74 -6.00
C GLY A 430 10.42 -30.57 -5.95
N ASN A 431 10.81 -29.40 -5.49
CA ASN A 431 9.97 -28.19 -5.46
C ASN A 431 8.62 -28.38 -4.72
N ARG A 432 8.62 -29.27 -3.69
CA ARG A 432 7.43 -29.62 -2.93
C ARG A 432 7.22 -28.60 -1.81
N GLN A 433 5.98 -28.22 -1.60
CA GLN A 433 5.52 -27.37 -0.52
C GLN A 433 4.62 -28.21 0.41
N GLU A 434 4.67 -27.92 1.71
CA GLU A 434 3.85 -28.55 2.71
C GLU A 434 3.39 -27.46 3.69
N ARG A 435 2.09 -27.24 3.81
CA ARG A 435 1.50 -26.31 4.76
C ARG A 435 1.52 -26.98 6.14
N LEU A 436 2.08 -26.31 7.13
CA LEU A 436 2.22 -26.82 8.50
C LEU A 436 1.12 -26.30 9.41
N THR A 437 0.70 -25.05 9.21
CA THR A 437 -0.43 -24.44 9.91
C THR A 437 -1.52 -24.14 8.88
N ASP A 438 -2.79 -24.28 9.28
CA ASP A 438 -3.97 -24.11 8.42
C ASP A 438 -5.16 -23.72 9.27
N ASP A 439 -5.17 -22.47 9.76
CA ASP A 439 -6.24 -21.94 10.57
C ASP A 439 -6.44 -20.43 10.33
N VAL A 440 -7.30 -19.77 11.11
CA VAL A 440 -7.65 -18.36 10.92
C VAL A 440 -6.63 -17.38 11.47
N PHE A 441 -5.61 -17.88 12.19
CA PHE A 441 -4.61 -17.02 12.81
C PHE A 441 -3.44 -16.78 11.86
N GLY A 442 -2.83 -15.61 11.98
CA GLY A 442 -1.63 -15.31 11.20
C GLY A 442 -0.37 -15.85 11.87
N ASP A 443 0.45 -16.55 11.10
CA ASP A 443 1.71 -17.15 11.56
C ASP A 443 2.90 -16.53 10.84
N PHE A 444 3.88 -15.99 11.61
CA PHE A 444 4.92 -15.14 11.09
C PHE A 444 6.33 -15.58 11.55
N ASP A 445 7.33 -15.12 10.84
CA ASP A 445 8.75 -15.16 11.19
C ASP A 445 9.31 -16.54 11.59
N PRO A 446 9.02 -17.62 10.85
CA PRO A 446 9.44 -18.94 11.25
C PRO A 446 10.95 -19.13 11.21
N SER A 447 11.47 -19.94 12.14
CA SER A 447 12.85 -20.40 12.19
C SER A 447 12.94 -21.87 12.60
N PHE A 448 13.98 -22.54 12.15
CA PHE A 448 14.27 -23.90 12.63
C PHE A 448 14.97 -23.87 13.99
N SER A 449 14.66 -24.86 14.84
CA SER A 449 15.48 -25.17 15.98
C SER A 449 16.91 -25.62 15.55
N LYS A 450 17.88 -25.55 16.46
CA LYS A 450 19.27 -25.97 16.18
C LYS A 450 19.37 -27.38 15.63
N ASP A 451 18.56 -28.31 16.14
CA ASP A 451 18.51 -29.70 15.69
C ASP A 451 17.67 -29.95 14.45
N GLY A 452 16.97 -28.91 13.95
CA GLY A 452 16.09 -28.97 12.78
C GLY A 452 14.79 -29.75 12.97
N ASN A 453 14.42 -30.11 14.21
CA ASN A 453 13.24 -30.93 14.50
C ASN A 453 12.00 -30.11 14.83
N ARG A 454 12.15 -28.82 15.12
CA ARG A 454 11.06 -27.91 15.46
C ARG A 454 11.10 -26.67 14.59
N ILE A 455 9.94 -26.08 14.38
CA ILE A 455 9.78 -24.74 13.81
C ILE A 455 9.30 -23.82 14.94
N VAL A 456 10.02 -22.73 15.15
CA VAL A 456 9.67 -21.66 16.09
C VAL A 456 9.14 -20.48 15.26
N PHE A 457 8.01 -19.93 15.61
CA PHE A 457 7.34 -18.85 14.87
C PHE A 457 6.50 -17.99 15.80
N THR A 458 6.09 -16.81 15.36
CA THR A 458 5.17 -15.95 16.09
C THR A 458 3.76 -16.08 15.54
N SER A 459 2.76 -16.02 16.43
CA SER A 459 1.37 -16.12 16.04
C SER A 459 0.48 -15.26 16.94
N ASN A 460 -0.62 -14.78 16.37
CA ASN A 460 -1.65 -14.04 17.11
C ASN A 460 -2.78 -14.95 17.65
N ARG A 461 -2.54 -16.26 17.74
CA ARG A 461 -3.49 -17.23 18.27
C ARG A 461 -3.67 -17.13 19.78
N PRO A 462 -4.90 -17.33 20.30
CA PRO A 462 -5.17 -17.24 21.74
C PRO A 462 -4.73 -18.48 22.52
N ASP A 463 -4.66 -19.64 21.86
CA ASP A 463 -4.37 -20.91 22.50
C ASP A 463 -3.31 -21.71 21.71
N ASP A 464 -2.96 -22.88 22.21
CA ASP A 464 -1.91 -23.74 21.70
C ASP A 464 -2.40 -24.79 20.68
N THR A 465 -3.61 -24.63 20.12
CA THR A 465 -4.19 -25.61 19.19
C THR A 465 -4.23 -25.11 17.75
N LEU A 466 -3.87 -25.99 16.81
CA LEU A 466 -4.13 -25.79 15.38
C LEU A 466 -5.60 -26.15 15.11
N ARG A 467 -6.41 -25.13 14.78
CA ARG A 467 -7.85 -25.32 14.57
C ARG A 467 -8.14 -25.39 13.08
N THR A 468 -8.79 -26.46 12.65
CA THR A 468 -9.16 -26.70 11.25
C THR A 468 -10.56 -26.20 10.88
N LYS A 469 -11.31 -25.62 11.82
CA LYS A 469 -12.68 -25.14 11.55
C LYS A 469 -12.73 -23.61 11.50
N PRO A 470 -13.52 -23.03 10.59
CA PRO A 470 -13.74 -21.60 10.56
C PRO A 470 -14.48 -21.16 11.83
N GLU A 471 -13.77 -20.53 12.74
CA GLU A 471 -14.36 -19.76 13.84
C GLU A 471 -14.45 -18.29 13.41
N PRO A 472 -15.30 -17.47 14.07
CA PRO A 472 -15.28 -16.03 13.80
C PRO A 472 -13.87 -15.51 14.03
N ILE A 473 -13.39 -14.72 13.07
CA ILE A 473 -12.04 -14.17 13.10
C ILE A 473 -11.87 -13.34 14.37
N VAL A 474 -10.98 -13.79 15.24
CA VAL A 474 -10.60 -13.10 16.47
C VAL A 474 -9.24 -12.46 16.20
N LEU A 475 -9.19 -11.14 16.17
CA LEU A 475 -7.93 -10.41 16.00
C LEU A 475 -7.26 -10.27 17.36
N GLY A 476 -6.28 -11.10 17.65
CA GLY A 476 -5.30 -10.84 18.69
C GLY A 476 -4.38 -9.71 18.25
N GLN A 477 -4.22 -8.67 19.06
CA GLN A 477 -3.30 -7.57 18.75
C GLN A 477 -1.85 -7.95 19.07
N ASN A 478 -1.61 -8.81 20.04
CA ASN A 478 -0.31 -9.33 20.42
C ASN A 478 0.06 -10.57 19.60
N ARG A 479 1.34 -10.84 19.53
CA ARG A 479 1.90 -12.06 18.95
C ARG A 479 2.84 -12.69 19.98
N ASP A 480 2.62 -14.00 20.21
CA ASP A 480 3.49 -14.80 21.05
C ASP A 480 4.31 -15.79 20.24
N VAL A 481 5.40 -16.28 20.81
CA VAL A 481 6.23 -17.32 20.22
C VAL A 481 5.67 -18.70 20.49
N PHE A 482 5.56 -19.49 19.42
CA PHE A 482 5.13 -20.89 19.45
C PHE A 482 6.18 -21.78 18.81
N ALA A 483 6.15 -23.07 19.18
CA ALA A 483 6.97 -24.10 18.55
C ALA A 483 6.10 -25.26 18.04
N TYR A 484 6.33 -25.66 16.79
CA TYR A 484 5.74 -26.82 16.13
C TYR A 484 6.76 -27.94 16.00
N ASP A 485 6.41 -29.16 16.46
CA ASP A 485 7.29 -30.32 16.37
C ASP A 485 7.09 -31.08 15.06
N LEU A 486 8.12 -31.10 14.21
CA LEU A 486 8.08 -31.74 12.90
C LEU A 486 8.03 -33.27 12.95
N LYS A 487 8.42 -33.90 14.08
CA LYS A 487 8.41 -35.35 14.24
C LYS A 487 7.04 -35.86 14.66
N SER A 488 6.46 -35.27 15.70
CA SER A 488 5.15 -35.66 16.21
C SER A 488 4.02 -35.19 15.33
N ARG A 489 4.20 -34.01 14.66
CA ARG A 489 3.16 -33.33 13.86
C ARG A 489 1.85 -33.20 14.63
N SER A 490 1.97 -32.92 15.91
CA SER A 490 0.83 -32.73 16.81
C SER A 490 0.04 -31.50 16.41
N PRO A 491 -1.30 -31.54 16.49
CA PRO A 491 -2.13 -30.35 16.36
C PRO A 491 -2.00 -29.39 17.57
N TYR A 492 -1.27 -29.80 18.60
CA TYR A 492 -0.94 -28.97 19.76
C TYR A 492 0.44 -28.38 19.61
N LEU A 493 0.51 -27.07 19.69
CA LEU A 493 1.75 -26.29 19.69
C LEU A 493 2.31 -26.19 21.12
N GLU A 494 3.60 -25.95 21.23
CA GLU A 494 4.21 -25.54 22.50
C GLU A 494 4.26 -24.01 22.50
N ARG A 495 3.45 -23.37 23.38
CA ARG A 495 3.48 -21.91 23.55
C ARG A 495 4.69 -21.57 24.40
N ILE A 496 5.65 -20.83 23.81
CA ILE A 496 6.91 -20.45 24.43
C ILE A 496 6.74 -19.21 25.30
N THR A 497 6.01 -18.22 24.79
CA THR A 497 5.75 -16.95 25.48
C THR A 497 4.26 -16.74 25.69
N ASP A 498 3.92 -15.94 26.71
CA ASP A 498 2.56 -15.48 27.02
C ASP A 498 2.66 -14.06 27.57
N THR A 499 2.91 -13.12 26.66
CA THR A 499 3.22 -11.72 26.95
C THR A 499 2.18 -10.80 26.31
N PRO A 500 1.03 -10.58 26.96
CA PRO A 500 -0.14 -9.90 26.34
C PRO A 500 0.13 -8.45 25.91
N ASP A 501 1.16 -7.82 26.46
CA ASP A 501 1.51 -6.42 26.18
C ASP A 501 2.63 -6.27 25.12
N LEU A 502 3.15 -7.38 24.59
CA LEU A 502 4.26 -7.38 23.63
C LEU A 502 3.84 -7.92 22.26
N ILE A 503 4.40 -7.34 21.22
CA ILE A 503 4.35 -7.88 19.84
C ILE A 503 5.72 -8.45 19.54
N GLU A 504 5.81 -9.77 19.53
CA GLU A 504 7.06 -10.49 19.33
C GLU A 504 7.33 -10.72 17.84
N LYS A 505 8.59 -10.58 17.43
CA LYS A 505 9.05 -10.69 16.05
C LYS A 505 10.36 -11.49 15.98
N ASP A 506 10.63 -12.12 14.86
CA ASP A 506 11.89 -12.81 14.54
C ASP A 506 12.41 -13.75 15.67
N PRO A 507 11.63 -14.80 16.05
CA PRO A 507 12.04 -15.71 17.10
C PRO A 507 13.10 -16.69 16.61
N TYR A 508 14.07 -16.98 17.49
CA TYR A 508 15.11 -17.98 17.27
C TYR A 508 15.35 -18.80 18.54
N GLN A 509 15.58 -20.09 18.39
CA GLN A 509 16.11 -20.88 19.48
C GLN A 509 17.58 -20.53 19.70
N TYR A 510 17.91 -20.04 20.91
CA TYR A 510 19.26 -19.65 21.28
C TYR A 510 20.08 -20.85 21.74
N GLU A 511 19.70 -21.49 22.85
CA GLU A 511 20.30 -22.68 23.40
C GLU A 511 19.30 -23.48 24.25
N GLY A 512 19.28 -24.79 24.11
CA GLY A 512 18.37 -25.65 24.90
C GLY A 512 16.91 -25.21 24.78
N ARG A 513 16.33 -24.69 25.87
CA ARG A 513 14.98 -24.12 25.95
C ARG A 513 14.96 -22.59 26.01
N GLN A 514 16.01 -21.97 25.57
CA GLN A 514 16.09 -20.51 25.50
C GLN A 514 15.80 -20.03 24.10
N TYR A 515 15.02 -18.96 24.01
CA TYR A 515 14.60 -18.36 22.75
C TYR A 515 14.92 -16.86 22.77
N THR A 516 15.34 -16.30 21.67
CA THR A 516 15.53 -14.86 21.51
C THR A 516 14.57 -14.33 20.45
N PHE A 517 14.06 -13.12 20.64
CA PHE A 517 13.15 -12.47 19.73
C PHE A 517 13.26 -10.94 19.87
N LEU A 518 12.62 -10.20 18.99
CA LEU A 518 12.46 -8.75 19.08
C LEU A 518 11.12 -8.41 19.70
N ALA A 519 11.10 -7.45 20.60
CA ALA A 519 9.87 -6.84 21.11
C ALA A 519 10.15 -5.43 21.61
N ASP A 520 9.10 -4.63 21.83
CA ASP A 520 9.23 -3.29 22.41
C ASP A 520 9.72 -3.37 23.88
N TYR A 521 10.69 -2.55 24.20
CA TYR A 521 11.12 -2.32 25.58
C TYR A 521 11.18 -0.83 25.86
N LYS A 522 10.22 -0.36 26.63
CA LYS A 522 10.11 1.07 27.00
C LYS A 522 10.16 1.99 25.77
N GLY A 523 9.38 1.66 24.75
CA GLY A 523 9.21 2.43 23.53
C GLY A 523 10.35 2.31 22.53
N THR A 524 11.17 1.26 22.56
CA THR A 524 12.10 0.89 21.49
C THR A 524 12.14 -0.61 21.31
N THR A 525 12.16 -1.05 20.06
CA THR A 525 12.34 -2.46 19.71
C THR A 525 13.74 -2.93 20.06
N ASN A 526 13.82 -3.90 20.99
CA ASN A 526 15.04 -4.47 21.49
C ASN A 526 15.01 -6.00 21.46
N ARG A 527 16.14 -6.63 21.72
CA ARG A 527 16.26 -8.09 21.83
C ARG A 527 15.82 -8.56 23.21
N TYR A 528 15.00 -9.62 23.22
CA TYR A 528 14.59 -10.33 24.42
C TYR A 528 15.19 -11.73 24.44
N VAL A 529 15.26 -12.30 25.62
CA VAL A 529 15.47 -13.72 25.84
C VAL A 529 14.33 -14.29 26.66
N ALA A 530 13.77 -15.41 26.21
CA ALA A 530 12.78 -16.18 26.94
C ALA A 530 13.39 -17.52 27.36
N VAL A 531 13.25 -17.87 28.62
CA VAL A 531 13.62 -19.18 29.18
C VAL A 531 12.34 -19.96 29.44
N TYR A 532 12.11 -21.01 28.66
CA TYR A 532 10.97 -21.91 28.80
C TYR A 532 11.34 -23.08 29.70
N ASP A 533 10.77 -23.11 30.91
CA ASP A 533 11.10 -24.06 31.95
C ASP A 533 9.87 -24.76 32.52
N SER A 534 10.06 -25.71 33.36
CA SER A 534 8.99 -26.49 34.00
C SER A 534 9.29 -26.69 35.48
N ALA A 535 8.25 -26.52 36.31
CA ALA A 535 8.30 -26.87 37.72
C ALA A 535 7.25 -27.94 38.04
N ILE A 536 7.52 -28.75 39.04
CA ILE A 536 6.57 -29.73 39.52
C ILE A 536 5.37 -28.99 40.15
N SER A 537 4.19 -29.17 39.58
CA SER A 537 2.97 -28.53 40.09
C SER A 537 2.26 -29.40 41.13
N ARG A 538 2.30 -30.72 40.95
CA ARG A 538 1.65 -31.70 41.83
C ARG A 538 2.28 -33.08 41.65
N ILE A 539 2.36 -33.86 42.73
CA ILE A 539 2.76 -35.25 42.70
C ILE A 539 1.57 -36.07 43.27
N ASP A 540 1.04 -36.97 42.47
CA ASP A 540 0.08 -38.01 42.90
C ASP A 540 0.62 -39.39 42.50
N THR A 541 -0.10 -40.17 41.71
CA THR A 541 0.42 -41.41 41.10
C THR A 541 1.42 -41.11 39.95
N THR A 542 1.42 -39.87 39.45
CA THR A 542 2.35 -39.33 38.40
C THR A 542 2.82 -37.94 38.82
N ILE A 543 3.94 -37.51 38.22
CA ILE A 543 4.45 -36.18 38.44
C ILE A 543 3.82 -35.28 37.39
N HIS A 544 3.12 -34.21 37.81
CA HIS A 544 2.53 -33.20 36.96
C HIS A 544 3.46 -31.98 36.95
N TYR A 545 3.80 -31.52 35.75
CA TYR A 545 4.63 -30.34 35.54
C TYR A 545 3.75 -29.16 35.15
N ARG A 546 4.09 -27.98 35.65
CA ARG A 546 3.62 -26.69 35.15
C ARG A 546 4.77 -26.09 34.34
N PHE A 547 4.49 -25.74 33.11
CA PHE A 547 5.42 -25.02 32.26
C PHE A 547 5.22 -23.51 32.47
N PHE A 548 6.30 -22.75 32.38
CA PHE A 548 6.28 -21.30 32.49
C PHE A 548 7.45 -20.71 31.71
N THR A 549 7.33 -19.44 31.37
CA THR A 549 8.37 -18.70 30.68
C THR A 549 8.75 -17.47 31.49
N VAL A 550 10.04 -17.20 31.53
CA VAL A 550 10.58 -15.93 32.00
C VAL A 550 11.14 -15.22 30.78
N ALA A 551 10.54 -14.10 30.38
CA ALA A 551 10.98 -13.27 29.27
C ALA A 551 11.57 -11.97 29.80
N GLU A 552 12.84 -11.67 29.42
CA GLU A 552 13.54 -10.48 29.87
C GLU A 552 14.23 -9.77 28.69
N PRO A 553 14.34 -8.43 28.74
CA PRO A 553 15.07 -7.68 27.73
C PRO A 553 16.56 -8.01 27.82
N LEU A 554 17.11 -8.53 26.73
CA LEU A 554 18.54 -8.82 26.60
C LEU A 554 19.35 -7.55 26.34
N THR A 555 18.75 -6.59 25.63
CA THR A 555 19.37 -5.32 25.28
C THR A 555 18.44 -4.15 25.65
N ASN A 556 19.06 -2.98 25.85
CA ASN A 556 18.34 -1.74 26.11
C ASN A 556 18.96 -0.61 25.26
N TYR A 557 18.84 -0.76 23.94
CA TYR A 557 19.40 0.20 23.01
C TYR A 557 18.53 1.45 22.88
N ASN A 558 19.16 2.56 22.54
CA ASN A 558 18.50 3.86 22.36
C ASN A 558 17.85 4.03 20.97
N SER A 559 18.03 3.07 20.07
CA SER A 559 17.45 3.05 18.72
C SER A 559 16.80 1.70 18.45
N ASP A 560 15.71 1.71 17.67
CA ASP A 560 14.96 0.51 17.33
C ASP A 560 15.75 -0.40 16.41
N LEU A 561 15.62 -1.70 16.63
CA LEU A 561 16.15 -2.75 15.77
C LEU A 561 15.12 -3.02 14.67
N LEU A 562 15.44 -2.66 13.42
CA LEU A 562 14.56 -2.78 12.26
C LEU A 562 14.62 -4.16 11.60
N ASP A 563 15.79 -4.83 11.66
CA ASP A 563 15.98 -6.19 11.14
C ASP A 563 17.00 -6.92 12.03
N TYR A 564 16.71 -8.16 12.33
CA TYR A 564 17.50 -9.03 13.18
C TYR A 564 17.60 -10.43 12.58
N THR A 565 18.81 -10.93 12.46
CA THR A 565 19.01 -12.29 11.98
C THR A 565 20.07 -12.97 12.84
N VAL A 566 19.78 -14.20 13.29
CA VAL A 566 20.71 -15.05 14.03
C VAL A 566 20.92 -16.35 13.27
N HIS A 567 22.15 -16.81 13.22
CA HIS A 567 22.49 -18.16 12.75
C HIS A 567 22.70 -19.10 13.95
N PRO A 568 21.71 -19.95 14.28
CA PRO A 568 21.73 -20.72 15.54
C PRO A 568 22.96 -21.62 15.72
N ASN A 569 23.55 -22.10 14.62
CA ASN A 569 24.69 -23.03 14.65
C ASN A 569 26.03 -22.32 14.87
N THR A 570 26.20 -21.11 14.36
CA THR A 570 27.47 -20.36 14.44
C THR A 570 27.46 -19.26 15.46
N GLY A 571 26.25 -18.83 15.88
CA GLY A 571 26.05 -17.69 16.77
C GLY A 571 26.24 -16.33 16.09
N GLU A 572 26.56 -16.29 14.79
CA GLU A 572 26.64 -15.02 14.07
C GLU A 572 25.28 -14.35 13.98
N PHE A 573 25.21 -13.04 14.24
CA PHE A 573 23.98 -12.27 14.13
C PHE A 573 24.22 -10.89 13.49
N SER A 574 23.16 -10.32 12.92
CA SER A 574 23.18 -8.98 12.35
C SER A 574 22.02 -8.14 12.88
N LEU A 575 22.25 -6.82 13.00
CA LEU A 575 21.29 -5.83 13.40
C LEU A 575 21.27 -4.68 12.38
N LEU A 576 20.08 -4.24 12.02
CA LEU A 576 19.84 -3.01 11.26
C LEU A 576 19.12 -2.02 12.16
N THR A 577 19.56 -0.78 12.18
CA THR A 577 18.91 0.30 12.92
C THR A 577 18.94 1.60 12.14
N TYR A 578 18.07 2.55 12.51
CA TYR A 578 18.05 3.90 11.96
C TYR A 578 18.29 4.91 13.08
N ALA A 579 19.41 5.62 12.99
CA ALA A 579 19.80 6.62 13.98
C ALA A 579 20.58 7.74 13.27
N ASP A 580 20.50 8.96 13.79
CA ASP A 580 21.19 10.14 13.25
C ASP A 580 20.90 10.39 11.75
N ASN A 581 19.67 10.13 11.32
CA ASN A 581 19.20 10.26 9.93
C ASN A 581 19.90 9.32 8.93
N ASP A 582 20.51 8.23 9.40
CA ASP A 582 21.13 7.22 8.53
C ASP A 582 20.91 5.80 9.06
N TYR A 583 20.93 4.83 8.14
CA TYR A 583 20.89 3.42 8.50
C TYR A 583 22.25 2.96 8.99
N GLN A 584 22.26 2.20 10.07
CA GLN A 584 23.46 1.67 10.69
C GLN A 584 23.41 0.14 10.73
N PHE A 585 24.54 -0.48 10.41
CA PHE A 585 24.67 -1.91 10.23
C PHE A 585 25.65 -2.45 11.25
N TYR A 586 25.20 -3.41 12.06
CA TYR A 586 26.01 -4.03 13.09
C TYR A 586 26.01 -5.55 12.91
N HIS A 587 27.10 -6.18 13.30
CA HIS A 587 27.17 -7.62 13.43
C HIS A 587 27.91 -8.02 14.70
N GLY A 588 27.68 -9.24 15.15
CA GLY A 588 28.29 -9.79 16.35
C GLY A 588 28.12 -11.29 16.41
N ASN A 589 28.70 -11.87 17.46
CA ASN A 589 28.54 -13.29 17.73
C ASN A 589 27.94 -13.47 19.13
N THR A 590 26.98 -14.35 19.27
CA THR A 590 26.23 -14.59 20.52
C THR A 590 27.13 -15.07 21.66
N SER A 591 28.27 -15.71 21.37
CA SER A 591 29.28 -16.11 22.37
C SER A 591 29.95 -14.90 23.09
N ASN A 592 29.93 -13.72 22.46
CA ASN A 592 30.55 -12.49 22.98
C ASN A 592 29.54 -11.50 23.53
N ASP A 593 28.24 -11.78 23.44
CA ASP A 593 27.15 -10.82 23.64
C ASP A 593 26.73 -10.65 25.11
N GLY A 594 27.43 -11.25 26.07
CA GLY A 594 27.07 -11.15 27.49
C GLY A 594 25.76 -11.87 27.87
N ALA A 595 24.98 -12.32 26.90
CA ALA A 595 23.75 -13.08 27.09
C ALA A 595 24.04 -14.43 27.77
N ALA A 596 25.09 -15.11 27.28
CA ALA A 596 25.55 -16.36 27.86
C ALA A 596 26.04 -16.20 29.32
N THR A 597 26.52 -15.01 29.68
CA THR A 597 27.05 -14.74 31.03
C THR A 597 25.94 -14.47 32.05
N ARG A 598 24.81 -13.86 31.66
CA ARG A 598 23.70 -13.61 32.58
C ARG A 598 22.96 -14.90 32.95
N VAL A 599 22.75 -15.79 32.00
CA VAL A 599 22.08 -17.08 32.24
C VAL A 599 22.95 -18.05 33.04
N ALA A 600 24.28 -18.00 32.87
CA ALA A 600 25.20 -18.85 33.63
C ALA A 600 25.40 -18.39 35.09
N THR A 601 25.10 -17.11 35.42
CA THR A 601 25.25 -16.62 36.80
C THR A 601 24.04 -16.91 37.69
N GLU A 602 22.86 -17.25 37.14
CA GLU A 602 21.66 -17.57 37.90
C GLU A 602 21.53 -19.08 38.25
N GLU A 603 22.31 -19.95 37.68
CA GLU A 603 22.45 -21.33 38.16
C GLU A 603 23.23 -21.44 39.47
N GLY A 604 23.77 -20.33 39.96
CA GLY A 604 24.75 -20.35 41.06
C GLY A 604 24.55 -19.43 42.23
N GLU A 605 23.47 -18.75 42.52
CA GLU A 605 23.19 -18.20 43.86
C GLU A 605 21.80 -17.52 43.88
N GLY A 606 20.91 -18.12 44.63
CA GLY A 606 19.52 -17.75 44.74
C GLY A 606 19.24 -16.37 45.29
N GLY A 607 18.24 -15.78 44.73
CA GLY A 607 17.62 -14.54 45.17
C GLY A 607 16.63 -14.06 44.14
N LEU A 608 15.59 -14.84 43.87
CA LEU A 608 14.42 -14.42 43.14
C LEU A 608 13.79 -13.24 43.85
N SER A 609 13.81 -12.08 43.21
CA SER A 609 12.94 -10.97 43.63
C SER A 609 11.50 -11.43 43.47
N GLU A 610 10.72 -11.36 44.53
CA GLU A 610 9.35 -11.85 44.63
C GLU A 610 8.33 -11.00 43.89
N GLU A 611 8.46 -10.84 42.57
CA GLU A 611 7.30 -10.55 41.75
C GLU A 611 7.48 -11.22 40.38
N PRO A 612 7.11 -12.50 40.27
CA PRO A 612 6.98 -13.15 38.96
C PRO A 612 5.75 -12.55 38.28
N ILE A 613 5.85 -12.17 37.03
CA ILE A 613 4.70 -12.04 36.14
C ILE A 613 4.06 -13.43 36.11
N THR A 614 3.04 -13.64 36.93
CA THR A 614 2.41 -14.95 37.12
C THR A 614 1.57 -15.29 35.91
N ASN A 615 2.09 -16.15 35.05
CA ASN A 615 1.26 -16.90 34.11
C ASN A 615 0.16 -17.61 34.89
N ARG A 616 -1.10 -17.28 34.63
CA ARG A 616 -2.22 -18.02 35.19
C ARG A 616 -2.19 -19.47 34.69
N PRO A 617 -2.46 -20.45 35.54
CA PRO A 617 -2.51 -21.84 35.11
C PRO A 617 -3.61 -22.01 34.07
N ILE A 618 -3.28 -22.62 32.94
CA ILE A 618 -4.29 -23.10 32.00
C ILE A 618 -5.13 -24.12 32.73
N ARG A 619 -6.34 -23.73 33.10
CA ARG A 619 -7.31 -24.59 33.73
C ARG A 619 -7.92 -25.44 32.61
N ARG A 620 -7.49 -26.69 32.49
CA ARG A 620 -8.24 -27.71 31.75
C ARG A 620 -9.54 -27.98 32.54
N GLU A 621 -10.55 -27.18 32.30
CA GLU A 621 -11.93 -27.60 32.61
C GLU A 621 -12.39 -28.44 31.43
N SER A 622 -12.61 -29.75 31.72
CA SER A 622 -13.39 -30.61 30.86
C SER A 622 -14.74 -29.93 30.62
N LEU A 623 -15.08 -29.70 29.34
CA LEU A 623 -16.43 -29.31 28.94
C LEU A 623 -17.39 -30.41 29.36
N GLU A 624 -17.96 -30.29 30.56
CA GLU A 624 -19.19 -31.01 30.91
C GLU A 624 -20.30 -30.31 30.13
N GLU A 625 -21.11 -31.16 29.50
CA GLU A 625 -22.27 -30.77 28.68
C GLU A 625 -23.17 -29.78 29.45
N ALA A 626 -23.29 -28.57 28.92
CA ALA A 626 -24.31 -27.64 29.37
C ALA A 626 -25.67 -28.11 28.83
N GLU A 627 -26.52 -28.64 29.71
CA GLU A 627 -27.92 -28.91 29.42
C GLU A 627 -28.63 -27.61 29.02
N LEU A 628 -29.15 -27.59 27.81
CA LEU A 628 -30.06 -26.55 27.30
C LEU A 628 -31.39 -26.66 28.06
N THR A 629 -31.61 -25.75 29.00
CA THR A 629 -32.91 -25.58 29.64
C THR A 629 -33.81 -24.73 28.76
N PHE A 630 -34.84 -25.34 28.14
CA PHE A 630 -35.90 -24.63 27.45
C PHE A 630 -36.77 -23.89 28.47
N LEU A 631 -36.95 -22.58 28.25
CA LEU A 631 -37.97 -21.80 28.95
C LEU A 631 -39.32 -21.98 28.24
N PRO A 632 -40.43 -22.05 28.97
CA PRO A 632 -41.75 -22.28 28.40
C PRO A 632 -42.32 -21.01 27.72
N ASP A 633 -43.08 -21.25 26.64
CA ASP A 633 -43.80 -20.23 25.86
C ASP A 633 -44.74 -19.40 26.76
N LYS A 634 -44.68 -18.11 26.58
CA LYS A 634 -45.67 -17.16 27.10
C LYS A 634 -46.81 -17.02 26.09
N GLU A 635 -48.04 -17.27 26.58
CA GLU A 635 -49.29 -17.02 25.87
C GLU A 635 -49.46 -15.54 25.54
N GLU A 636 -49.85 -15.25 24.30
CA GLU A 636 -50.20 -13.89 23.80
C GLU A 636 -51.62 -13.51 24.28
N GLU A 637 -51.72 -12.43 25.04
CA GLU A 637 -52.99 -11.73 25.27
C GLU A 637 -53.24 -10.73 24.15
N HIS A 638 -54.34 -10.89 23.41
CA HIS A 638 -54.85 -9.94 22.46
C HIS A 638 -55.41 -8.72 23.21
N SER A 639 -54.87 -7.52 22.97
CA SER A 639 -55.49 -6.27 23.33
C SER A 639 -55.83 -5.45 22.06
N ASP A 640 -57.14 -5.06 21.96
CA ASP A 640 -57.62 -4.14 20.93
C ASP A 640 -56.90 -2.80 20.99
N GLN A 641 -56.14 -2.46 19.95
CA GLN A 641 -55.54 -1.13 19.79
C GLN A 641 -56.12 -0.41 18.60
N GLU A 642 -56.50 0.85 18.84
CA GLU A 642 -56.97 1.78 17.83
C GLU A 642 -55.96 1.99 16.69
N ILE A 643 -56.44 1.94 15.45
CA ILE A 643 -55.65 2.08 14.23
C ILE A 643 -55.19 3.55 14.07
N ASN A 644 -53.89 3.78 14.14
CA ASN A 644 -53.28 5.09 13.88
C ASN A 644 -52.99 5.27 12.37
N ILE A 645 -53.70 6.18 11.75
CA ILE A 645 -53.64 6.48 10.29
C ILE A 645 -52.24 6.81 9.78
N ASN A 646 -51.28 7.24 10.62
CA ASN A 646 -49.92 7.57 10.24
C ASN A 646 -48.96 6.38 10.13
N ASN A 647 -49.46 5.17 10.50
CA ASN A 647 -48.65 3.93 10.45
C ASN A 647 -49.33 2.81 9.65
N TYR A 648 -50.26 3.13 8.72
CA TYR A 648 -50.98 2.15 7.94
C TYR A 648 -50.11 1.61 6.80
N LYS A 649 -49.88 0.31 6.73
CA LYS A 649 -49.18 -0.40 5.63
C LYS A 649 -50.22 -1.10 4.76
N PHE A 650 -50.03 -1.05 3.43
CA PHE A 650 -50.88 -1.77 2.48
C PHE A 650 -50.52 -3.27 2.45
N GLU A 651 -51.54 -4.12 2.37
CA GLU A 651 -51.35 -5.53 2.15
C GLU A 651 -50.60 -5.81 0.84
N GLY A 652 -49.39 -6.34 0.92
CA GLY A 652 -48.55 -6.74 -0.22
C GLY A 652 -47.17 -6.10 -0.28
N GLU A 653 -46.82 -5.19 0.64
CA GLU A 653 -45.42 -4.70 0.74
C GLU A 653 -44.60 -5.61 1.64
N PRO A 654 -43.36 -6.01 1.22
CA PRO A 654 -42.49 -6.82 2.05
C PRO A 654 -42.04 -6.03 3.27
N ASP A 655 -42.12 -6.63 4.42
CA ASP A 655 -41.81 -6.04 5.72
C ASP A 655 -40.31 -5.94 5.90
N TYR A 656 -39.76 -4.75 5.67
CA TYR A 656 -38.38 -4.39 6.05
C TYR A 656 -38.43 -3.48 7.29
N THR A 657 -38.97 -3.96 8.37
CA THR A 657 -38.78 -3.29 9.66
C THR A 657 -37.50 -3.82 10.29
N TYR A 658 -36.41 -3.06 10.19
CA TYR A 658 -35.33 -3.18 11.15
C TYR A 658 -35.81 -2.56 12.46
N GLU A 659 -36.14 -3.38 13.43
CA GLU A 659 -36.17 -2.92 14.81
C GLU A 659 -34.75 -2.49 15.18
N ARG A 660 -34.58 -1.20 15.40
CA ARG A 660 -33.44 -0.70 16.17
C ARG A 660 -33.63 -1.28 17.57
N GLU A 661 -32.95 -2.37 17.90
CA GLU A 661 -32.66 -2.66 19.28
C GLU A 661 -31.91 -1.49 19.87
N THR A 662 -32.62 -0.69 20.62
CA THR A 662 -32.02 0.30 21.50
C THR A 662 -31.19 -0.51 22.46
N ILE A 663 -29.87 -0.51 22.29
CA ILE A 663 -28.94 -0.99 23.30
C ILE A 663 -29.19 -0.10 24.51
N THR A 664 -29.93 -0.62 25.47
CA THR A 664 -30.05 0.00 26.79
C THR A 664 -28.63 -0.05 27.35
N LEU A 665 -27.95 1.10 27.35
CA LEU A 665 -26.71 1.25 28.10
C LEU A 665 -27.03 0.80 29.53
N MET A 666 -26.47 -0.34 29.93
CA MET A 666 -26.45 -0.71 31.34
C MET A 666 -25.91 0.48 32.10
N GLU A 667 -26.68 0.96 33.06
CA GLU A 667 -26.22 1.94 34.02
C GLU A 667 -24.90 1.43 34.61
N VAL A 668 -23.84 2.19 34.36
CA VAL A 668 -22.53 1.95 34.97
C VAL A 668 -22.74 2.08 36.48
N PRO A 669 -22.49 1.03 37.29
CA PRO A 669 -22.48 1.18 38.72
C PRO A 669 -21.42 2.21 39.10
N SER A 670 -21.83 3.24 39.81
CA SER A 670 -20.97 4.28 40.30
C SER A 670 -20.20 3.84 41.58
N ASP A 671 -19.38 2.81 41.46
CA ASP A 671 -18.41 2.52 42.49
C ASP A 671 -17.09 2.13 41.86
N ASN A 672 -16.04 2.82 42.27
CA ASN A 672 -14.64 2.75 41.88
C ASN A 672 -14.08 1.32 41.73
N GLU A 673 -14.48 0.60 40.69
CA GLU A 673 -13.72 -0.51 40.16
C GLU A 673 -12.93 0.02 38.95
N GLU A 674 -11.61 0.02 39.06
CA GLU A 674 -10.70 0.25 37.96
C GLU A 674 -11.15 -0.54 36.77
N TYR A 675 -11.38 0.12 35.63
CA TYR A 675 -11.63 -0.52 34.33
C TYR A 675 -10.44 -1.44 34.07
N ARG A 676 -10.62 -2.72 34.32
CA ARG A 676 -9.74 -3.78 33.86
C ARG A 676 -10.19 -4.13 32.45
N PRO A 677 -9.33 -3.90 31.42
CA PRO A 677 -9.61 -4.45 30.09
C PRO A 677 -9.89 -5.94 30.25
N SER A 678 -10.86 -6.46 29.50
CA SER A 678 -11.18 -7.89 29.50
C SER A 678 -9.89 -8.69 29.36
N GLU A 679 -9.70 -9.66 30.23
CA GLU A 679 -8.48 -10.46 30.44
C GLU A 679 -7.99 -11.23 29.18
N GLN A 680 -8.59 -11.02 28.04
CA GLN A 680 -8.31 -11.73 26.79
C GLN A 680 -8.19 -10.76 25.64
N GLY A 681 -7.41 -9.82 25.52
CA GLY A 681 -7.01 -8.97 24.41
C GLY A 681 -7.58 -9.20 22.98
N TYR A 682 -8.72 -9.89 22.87
CA TYR A 682 -9.36 -10.29 21.62
C TYR A 682 -10.63 -9.49 21.37
N THR A 683 -10.73 -8.92 20.18
CA THR A 683 -11.98 -8.34 19.70
C THR A 683 -12.73 -9.39 18.89
N VAL A 684 -13.80 -9.94 19.42
CA VAL A 684 -14.75 -10.75 18.62
C VAL A 684 -15.42 -9.80 17.64
N LEU A 685 -15.25 -10.04 16.34
CA LEU A 685 -15.96 -9.27 15.32
C LEU A 685 -17.44 -9.66 15.35
N ASP A 686 -18.32 -8.66 15.48
CA ASP A 686 -19.77 -8.86 15.46
C ASP A 686 -20.20 -9.67 14.23
N THR A 687 -21.21 -10.51 14.41
CA THR A 687 -21.79 -11.32 13.35
C THR A 687 -22.63 -10.44 12.41
N LEU A 688 -21.96 -9.67 11.52
CA LEU A 688 -22.65 -8.97 10.45
C LEU A 688 -23.24 -10.02 9.48
N PRO A 689 -24.56 -10.07 9.26
CA PRO A 689 -25.14 -10.97 8.28
C PRO A 689 -24.63 -10.62 6.88
N LEU A 690 -23.93 -11.56 6.24
CA LEU A 690 -23.36 -11.36 4.93
C LEU A 690 -24.40 -11.59 3.84
N PRO A 691 -24.60 -10.66 2.91
CA PRO A 691 -25.47 -10.86 1.76
C PRO A 691 -24.83 -11.86 0.79
N GLY A 692 -25.64 -12.51 -0.05
CA GLY A 692 -25.10 -13.37 -1.10
C GLY A 692 -24.21 -12.62 -2.08
N ALA A 693 -23.07 -13.22 -2.43
CA ALA A 693 -22.16 -12.67 -3.43
C ALA A 693 -22.84 -12.54 -4.80
N ARG A 694 -22.63 -11.42 -5.46
CA ARG A 694 -23.16 -11.11 -6.80
C ARG A 694 -22.05 -10.73 -7.74
N ASN A 695 -22.18 -11.08 -9.01
CA ASN A 695 -21.23 -10.64 -10.02
C ASN A 695 -21.30 -9.12 -10.19
N TYR A 696 -20.14 -8.50 -10.42
CA TYR A 696 -20.07 -7.08 -10.73
C TYR A 696 -20.66 -6.78 -12.11
N ASN A 697 -21.46 -5.74 -12.18
CA ASN A 697 -21.93 -5.15 -13.45
C ASN A 697 -21.30 -3.77 -13.63
N VAL A 698 -20.80 -3.50 -14.81
CA VAL A 698 -20.14 -2.22 -15.14
C VAL A 698 -21.09 -1.06 -14.90
N ASN A 699 -20.66 -0.13 -14.06
CA ASN A 699 -21.41 1.09 -13.74
C ASN A 699 -20.46 2.29 -13.82
N PHE A 700 -20.88 3.34 -14.53
CA PHE A 700 -20.06 4.53 -14.76
C PHE A 700 -20.34 5.62 -13.74
N THR A 701 -19.28 6.21 -13.22
CA THR A 701 -19.31 7.37 -12.32
C THR A 701 -18.51 8.52 -12.92
N THR A 702 -18.87 9.76 -12.57
CA THR A 702 -18.07 10.93 -12.96
C THR A 702 -16.88 11.07 -12.04
N ASP A 703 -15.68 10.82 -12.56
CA ASP A 703 -14.46 10.77 -11.75
C ASP A 703 -13.58 12.00 -11.91
N LYS A 704 -13.68 12.70 -13.06
CA LYS A 704 -12.74 13.77 -13.37
C LYS A 704 -13.41 14.91 -14.16
N ILE A 705 -13.20 16.13 -13.70
CA ILE A 705 -13.47 17.34 -14.47
C ILE A 705 -12.16 18.12 -14.58
N LEU A 706 -11.73 18.36 -15.79
CA LEU A 706 -10.46 19.01 -16.08
C LEU A 706 -10.73 20.27 -16.89
N ALA A 707 -10.35 21.42 -16.35
CA ALA A 707 -10.29 22.67 -17.09
C ALA A 707 -8.81 23.00 -17.35
N GLN A 708 -8.40 22.98 -18.59
CA GLN A 708 -7.01 23.17 -18.99
C GLN A 708 -6.85 24.40 -19.90
N LEU A 709 -5.78 25.16 -19.69
CA LEU A 709 -5.26 26.12 -20.66
C LEU A 709 -4.13 25.43 -21.44
N ASP A 710 -4.48 24.48 -22.30
CA ASP A 710 -3.50 23.63 -22.97
C ASP A 710 -4.02 23.10 -24.30
N ASN A 711 -3.10 22.92 -25.23
CA ASN A 711 -3.32 22.33 -26.53
C ASN A 711 -2.65 20.96 -26.68
N THR A 712 -2.35 20.22 -25.58
CA THR A 712 -1.57 18.98 -25.59
C THR A 712 -2.20 17.93 -26.50
N PHE A 713 -3.52 17.83 -26.51
CA PHE A 713 -4.21 16.85 -27.34
C PHE A 713 -4.11 17.15 -28.85
N MET A 714 -3.85 18.40 -29.25
CA MET A 714 -3.66 18.79 -30.66
C MET A 714 -2.32 18.31 -31.21
N GLY A 715 -1.31 18.14 -30.33
CA GLY A 715 0.02 17.64 -30.73
C GLY A 715 0.04 16.13 -31.07
N GLU A 716 -1.01 15.39 -30.75
CA GLU A 716 -1.13 13.99 -31.12
C GLU A 716 -1.57 13.76 -32.57
N PHE A 717 -2.16 14.78 -33.18
CA PHE A 717 -2.68 14.69 -34.54
C PHE A 717 -1.71 15.29 -35.53
N TYR A 718 -1.63 14.67 -36.71
CA TYR A 718 -0.93 15.21 -37.84
C TYR A 718 -1.57 16.56 -38.23
N GLN A 719 -0.77 17.61 -38.19
CA GLN A 719 -1.17 18.91 -38.70
C GLN A 719 -0.28 19.25 -39.92
N PRO A 720 -0.85 19.35 -41.12
CA PRO A 720 -0.08 19.83 -42.26
C PRO A 720 0.45 21.24 -41.95
N LEU A 721 1.73 21.45 -42.22
CA LEU A 721 2.40 22.73 -41.97
C LEU A 721 1.88 23.75 -42.98
N SER A 722 0.76 24.40 -42.72
CA SER A 722 0.16 25.43 -43.54
C SER A 722 0.38 26.82 -42.93
N GLY A 723 1.65 27.30 -42.96
CA GLY A 723 1.99 28.66 -42.57
C GLY A 723 2.47 28.80 -41.09
N PRO A 724 2.88 30.01 -40.68
CA PRO A 724 3.45 30.31 -39.36
C PRO A 724 2.47 30.09 -38.20
N ASP A 725 1.16 30.14 -38.45
CA ASP A 725 0.12 29.96 -37.45
C ASP A 725 -0.04 28.50 -36.99
N GLY A 726 0.40 27.51 -37.80
CA GLY A 726 0.44 26.09 -37.45
C GLY A 726 1.48 25.75 -36.36
N LEU A 727 2.44 26.61 -36.10
CA LEU A 727 3.47 26.47 -35.09
C LEU A 727 3.06 27.04 -33.73
N ASN A 728 2.05 27.89 -33.68
CA ASN A 728 1.61 28.54 -32.44
C ASN A 728 0.07 28.70 -32.43
N PRO A 729 -0.66 27.68 -32.07
CA PRO A 729 -2.13 27.65 -32.09
C PRO A 729 -2.81 28.64 -31.11
N GLY A 730 -2.03 29.47 -30.43
CA GLY A 730 -2.54 30.39 -29.41
C GLY A 730 -2.89 29.72 -28.08
N LEU A 731 -3.23 30.52 -27.07
CA LEU A 731 -3.74 30.05 -25.81
C LEU A 731 -5.20 29.63 -26.00
N GLY A 732 -5.45 28.31 -25.91
CA GLY A 732 -6.79 27.72 -25.93
C GLY A 732 -7.21 27.27 -24.56
N GLY A 733 -8.48 27.46 -24.22
CA GLY A 733 -9.10 26.81 -23.06
C GLY A 733 -9.77 25.50 -23.47
N LEU A 734 -9.46 24.40 -22.78
CA LEU A 734 -10.07 23.10 -22.99
C LEU A 734 -10.72 22.63 -21.69
N VAL A 735 -11.98 22.24 -21.76
CA VAL A 735 -12.68 21.56 -20.66
C VAL A 735 -12.91 20.13 -21.06
N LYS A 736 -12.42 19.20 -20.25
CA LYS A 736 -12.64 17.77 -20.39
C LYS A 736 -13.54 17.27 -19.26
N LEU A 737 -14.47 16.39 -19.59
CA LEU A 737 -15.32 15.68 -18.64
C LEU A 737 -15.07 14.18 -18.84
N GLY A 738 -14.61 13.52 -17.78
CA GLY A 738 -14.34 12.08 -17.78
C GLY A 738 -15.32 11.32 -16.89
N VAL A 739 -15.75 10.18 -17.39
CA VAL A 739 -16.46 9.15 -16.62
C VAL A 739 -15.71 7.86 -16.74
N SER A 740 -15.58 7.13 -15.63
CA SER A 740 -15.01 5.79 -15.63
C SER A 740 -15.89 4.81 -14.86
N ASP A 741 -15.64 3.52 -15.07
CA ASP A 741 -16.21 2.50 -14.23
C ASP A 741 -15.48 2.42 -12.87
N LEU A 742 -15.93 1.52 -12.00
CA LEU A 742 -15.40 1.36 -10.64
C LEU A 742 -13.89 1.06 -10.63
N PHE A 743 -13.41 0.21 -11.54
CA PHE A 743 -12.02 -0.26 -11.62
C PHE A 743 -11.14 0.60 -12.53
N GLU A 744 -11.71 1.66 -13.12
CA GLU A 744 -11.06 2.46 -14.17
C GLU A 744 -10.64 1.66 -15.41
N ASP A 745 -11.31 0.54 -15.66
CA ASP A 745 -11.10 -0.32 -16.81
C ASP A 745 -11.72 0.25 -18.09
N TYR A 746 -12.82 0.97 -17.96
CA TYR A 746 -13.46 1.70 -19.05
C TYR A 746 -13.48 3.19 -18.73
N LYS A 747 -12.97 3.99 -19.67
CA LYS A 747 -12.95 5.46 -19.54
C LYS A 747 -13.58 6.10 -20.77
N ILE A 748 -14.44 7.08 -20.55
CA ILE A 748 -15.00 7.91 -21.60
C ILE A 748 -14.72 9.38 -21.25
N VAL A 749 -14.07 10.09 -22.16
CA VAL A 749 -13.71 11.49 -21.95
C VAL A 749 -14.28 12.31 -23.11
N GLY A 750 -15.10 13.30 -22.77
CA GLY A 750 -15.55 14.36 -23.68
C GLY A 750 -14.72 15.62 -23.46
N GLY A 751 -14.34 16.32 -24.52
CA GLY A 751 -13.62 17.58 -24.45
C GLY A 751 -14.23 18.63 -25.34
N PHE A 752 -14.27 19.89 -24.82
CA PHE A 752 -14.63 21.08 -25.58
C PHE A 752 -13.60 22.16 -25.35
N GLY A 753 -13.05 22.71 -26.42
CA GLY A 753 -12.04 23.76 -26.40
C GLY A 753 -12.41 24.98 -27.22
N LEU A 754 -11.96 26.16 -26.79
CA LEU A 754 -12.08 27.43 -27.46
C LEU A 754 -10.72 28.11 -27.55
N ALA A 755 -10.34 28.60 -28.72
CA ALA A 755 -9.10 29.35 -28.94
C ALA A 755 -9.40 30.76 -29.41
N GLY A 756 -9.49 31.71 -28.48
CA GLY A 756 -9.63 33.15 -28.74
C GLY A 756 -11.01 33.60 -29.18
N SER A 757 -11.79 32.84 -29.94
CA SER A 757 -13.12 33.11 -30.39
C SER A 757 -13.97 31.85 -30.50
N PHE A 758 -15.32 32.01 -30.58
CA PHE A 758 -16.24 30.88 -30.81
C PHE A 758 -16.06 30.23 -32.20
N ASP A 759 -15.45 30.93 -33.15
CA ASP A 759 -15.16 30.45 -34.49
C ASP A 759 -13.98 29.47 -34.49
N ASN A 760 -13.18 29.48 -33.43
CA ASN A 760 -12.08 28.54 -33.20
C ASN A 760 -12.47 27.56 -32.09
N ASN A 761 -13.14 26.46 -32.44
CA ASN A 761 -13.63 25.49 -31.48
C ASN A 761 -13.11 24.09 -31.77
N THR A 762 -13.08 23.31 -30.73
CA THR A 762 -12.63 21.92 -30.79
C THR A 762 -13.57 21.06 -29.97
N PHE A 763 -13.96 19.91 -30.51
CA PHE A 763 -14.72 18.86 -29.83
C PHE A 763 -13.94 17.57 -29.89
N MET A 764 -13.91 16.83 -28.79
CA MET A 764 -13.26 15.55 -28.69
C MET A 764 -14.13 14.59 -27.92
N VAL A 765 -14.17 13.33 -28.36
CA VAL A 765 -14.70 12.20 -27.59
C VAL A 765 -13.69 11.07 -27.67
N MET A 766 -13.31 10.53 -26.52
CA MET A 766 -12.39 9.43 -26.40
C MET A 766 -13.02 8.34 -25.53
N ALA A 767 -12.91 7.10 -25.98
CA ALA A 767 -13.31 5.92 -25.22
C ALA A 767 -12.14 4.94 -25.13
N GLU A 768 -11.88 4.46 -23.94
CA GLU A 768 -10.80 3.52 -23.63
C GLU A 768 -11.35 2.24 -23.01
N ASP A 769 -10.84 1.11 -23.49
CA ASP A 769 -10.99 -0.23 -22.92
C ASP A 769 -9.63 -0.69 -22.42
N LEU A 770 -9.47 -0.70 -21.10
CA LEU A 770 -8.25 -1.04 -20.36
C LEU A 770 -8.41 -2.38 -19.62
N THR A 771 -9.41 -3.19 -19.94
CA THR A 771 -9.68 -4.48 -19.27
C THR A 771 -8.60 -5.52 -19.47
N ARG A 772 -7.84 -5.41 -20.56
CA ARG A 772 -6.81 -6.38 -20.94
C ARG A 772 -5.43 -5.73 -20.95
N ARG A 773 -4.39 -6.57 -21.02
CA ARG A 773 -3.01 -6.07 -21.15
C ARG A 773 -2.81 -5.15 -22.35
N THR A 774 -3.52 -5.37 -23.47
CA THR A 774 -3.49 -4.49 -24.62
C THR A 774 -4.60 -3.45 -24.47
N ASP A 775 -4.24 -2.23 -24.20
CA ASP A 775 -5.19 -1.11 -24.11
C ASP A 775 -5.71 -0.74 -25.49
N ARG A 776 -6.99 -0.41 -25.57
CA ARG A 776 -7.67 0.00 -26.79
C ARG A 776 -8.27 1.38 -26.59
N ARG A 777 -8.06 2.26 -27.56
CA ARG A 777 -8.60 3.63 -27.52
C ARG A 777 -9.25 3.96 -28.85
N ILE A 778 -10.49 4.47 -28.79
CA ILE A 778 -11.18 5.11 -29.92
C ILE A 778 -11.21 6.60 -29.65
N GLN A 779 -10.89 7.42 -30.62
CA GLN A 779 -10.89 8.86 -30.48
C GLN A 779 -11.55 9.51 -31.69
N LEU A 780 -12.53 10.37 -31.43
CA LEU A 780 -13.20 11.18 -32.40
C LEU A 780 -12.88 12.64 -32.11
N PHE A 781 -12.53 13.38 -33.13
CA PHE A 781 -12.09 14.74 -33.02
C PHE A 781 -12.70 15.60 -34.11
N ARG A 782 -13.17 16.80 -33.77
CA ARG A 782 -13.57 17.86 -34.68
C ARG A 782 -12.94 19.17 -34.25
N GLN A 783 -12.29 19.84 -35.19
CA GLN A 783 -11.72 21.17 -35.00
C GLN A 783 -12.21 22.10 -36.09
N GLN A 784 -12.55 23.31 -35.69
CA GLN A 784 -12.83 24.41 -36.58
C GLN A 784 -11.87 25.55 -36.24
N SER A 785 -11.15 26.06 -37.25
CA SER A 785 -10.22 27.17 -37.08
C SER A 785 -10.41 28.17 -38.22
N ARG A 786 -10.52 29.45 -37.84
CA ARG A 786 -10.64 30.55 -38.77
C ARG A 786 -9.30 31.31 -38.78
N PHE A 787 -8.81 31.57 -39.98
CA PHE A 787 -7.52 32.23 -40.17
C PHE A 787 -7.53 33.06 -41.47
N SER A 788 -6.53 33.95 -41.67
CA SER A 788 -6.36 34.72 -42.89
C SER A 788 -5.09 34.29 -43.63
N PRO A 789 -5.21 33.52 -44.73
CA PRO A 789 -4.05 32.94 -45.41
C PRO A 789 -3.10 33.97 -46.03
N ASN A 790 -3.60 35.15 -46.35
CA ASN A 790 -2.83 36.19 -47.02
C ASN A 790 -3.06 37.61 -46.43
N GLY A 791 -3.66 37.69 -45.27
CA GLY A 791 -4.01 38.96 -44.60
C GLY A 791 -5.23 39.69 -45.17
N PHE A 792 -5.79 39.26 -46.31
CA PHE A 792 -6.93 39.85 -46.97
C PHE A 792 -8.15 38.92 -47.03
N ASN A 793 -7.92 37.63 -47.31
CA ASN A 793 -8.97 36.65 -47.40
C ASN A 793 -9.18 35.99 -46.07
N LEU A 794 -10.41 35.68 -45.69
CA LEU A 794 -10.76 34.91 -44.52
C LEU A 794 -11.06 33.50 -44.92
N ALA A 795 -10.45 32.54 -44.28
CA ALA A 795 -10.62 31.10 -44.51
C ALA A 795 -11.00 30.39 -43.23
N GLU A 796 -11.76 29.31 -43.36
CA GLU A 796 -12.13 28.44 -42.27
C GLU A 796 -11.73 27.01 -42.63
N ASN A 797 -11.01 26.34 -41.74
CA ASN A 797 -10.67 24.95 -41.89
C ASN A 797 -11.47 24.13 -40.89
N VAL A 798 -12.22 23.13 -41.37
CA VAL A 798 -12.96 22.20 -40.53
C VAL A 798 -12.34 20.81 -40.68
N THR A 799 -11.80 20.29 -39.59
CA THR A 799 -11.17 18.98 -39.57
C THR A 799 -12.04 17.99 -38.79
N TYR A 800 -12.29 16.83 -39.34
CA TYR A 800 -12.84 15.66 -38.64
C TYR A 800 -11.81 14.53 -38.65
N GLN A 801 -11.58 13.91 -37.50
CA GLN A 801 -10.68 12.78 -37.45
C GLN A 801 -11.23 11.68 -36.55
N ALA A 802 -11.10 10.44 -37.02
CA ALA A 802 -11.34 9.23 -36.23
C ALA A 802 -10.03 8.46 -36.13
N ALA A 803 -9.68 8.01 -34.94
CA ALA A 803 -8.48 7.21 -34.70
C ALA A 803 -8.80 6.01 -33.81
N TYR A 804 -8.16 4.88 -34.09
CA TYR A 804 -8.15 3.70 -33.23
C TYR A 804 -6.72 3.35 -32.88
N ARG A 805 -6.43 3.25 -31.57
CA ARG A 805 -5.10 2.95 -31.03
C ARG A 805 -5.10 1.66 -30.24
N LEU A 806 -4.06 0.86 -30.42
CA LEU A 806 -3.67 -0.28 -29.59
C LEU A 806 -2.37 0.05 -28.89
N SER A 807 -2.32 -0.12 -27.56
CA SER A 807 -1.12 0.08 -26.76
C SER A 807 -0.77 -1.19 -26.01
N TYR A 808 0.43 -1.73 -26.23
CA TYR A 808 0.92 -2.93 -25.57
C TYR A 808 2.07 -2.58 -24.61
N PRO A 809 1.86 -2.68 -23.28
CA PRO A 809 2.92 -2.44 -22.30
C PRO A 809 3.89 -3.63 -22.27
N LEU A 810 5.19 -3.33 -22.44
CA LEU A 810 6.27 -4.28 -22.22
C LEU A 810 6.61 -4.37 -20.73
N ASN A 811 6.59 -3.21 -20.06
CA ASN A 811 6.70 -3.03 -18.62
C ASN A 811 6.08 -1.65 -18.25
N GLU A 812 6.15 -1.26 -16.99
CA GLU A 812 5.53 -0.05 -16.44
C GLU A 812 6.03 1.25 -17.07
N VAL A 813 7.20 1.23 -17.69
CA VAL A 813 7.86 2.43 -18.27
C VAL A 813 8.05 2.36 -19.78
N PHE A 814 7.76 1.22 -20.42
CA PHE A 814 7.99 1.01 -21.83
C PHE A 814 6.80 0.35 -22.53
N SER A 815 6.30 0.97 -23.59
CA SER A 815 5.17 0.45 -24.40
C SER A 815 5.41 0.59 -25.90
N ILE A 816 4.70 -0.26 -26.65
CA ILE A 816 4.58 -0.19 -28.09
C ILE A 816 3.15 0.21 -28.40
N ARG A 817 2.96 1.22 -29.24
CA ARG A 817 1.64 1.71 -29.65
C ARG A 817 1.51 1.66 -31.15
N GLY A 818 0.33 1.25 -31.62
CA GLY A 818 -0.04 1.26 -33.04
C GLY A 818 -1.38 1.97 -33.20
N SER A 819 -1.49 2.87 -34.18
CA SER A 819 -2.73 3.60 -34.45
C SER A 819 -3.08 3.58 -35.93
N GLY A 820 -4.37 3.42 -36.23
CA GLY A 820 -4.95 3.70 -37.53
C GLY A 820 -5.85 4.91 -37.45
N MET A 821 -5.84 5.79 -38.46
CA MET A 821 -6.64 7.00 -38.45
C MET A 821 -7.18 7.36 -39.81
N TYR A 822 -8.32 8.03 -39.78
CA TYR A 822 -8.94 8.63 -40.98
C TYR A 822 -9.24 10.10 -40.64
N ARG A 823 -8.86 11.00 -41.54
CA ARG A 823 -9.02 12.45 -41.43
C ARG A 823 -9.67 13.00 -42.68
N PHE A 824 -10.63 13.90 -42.43
CA PHE A 824 -11.31 14.68 -43.45
C PHE A 824 -11.10 16.15 -43.12
N ASP A 825 -10.51 16.91 -44.03
CA ASP A 825 -10.32 18.36 -43.97
C ASP A 825 -11.15 19.04 -45.01
N GLU A 826 -11.87 20.09 -44.61
CA GLU A 826 -12.62 20.96 -45.50
C GLU A 826 -12.13 22.41 -45.30
N LEU A 827 -11.52 22.98 -46.36
CA LEU A 827 -11.11 24.37 -46.40
C LEU A 827 -12.17 25.20 -47.09
N ILE A 828 -12.75 26.13 -46.37
CA ILE A 828 -13.82 27.02 -46.81
C ILE A 828 -13.24 28.43 -46.94
N LEU A 829 -13.21 29.01 -48.13
CA LEU A 829 -12.89 30.42 -48.31
C LEU A 829 -14.15 31.22 -48.06
N LEU A 830 -14.10 32.03 -46.97
CA LEU A 830 -15.23 32.88 -46.63
C LEU A 830 -15.33 34.08 -47.61
N ALA A 831 -16.53 34.35 -48.09
CA ALA A 831 -16.77 35.44 -49.02
C ALA A 831 -16.49 36.78 -48.33
N THR A 832 -15.36 37.38 -48.63
CA THR A 832 -14.98 38.74 -48.24
C THR A 832 -15.29 39.79 -49.30
N ASP A 833 -15.41 39.34 -50.55
CA ASP A 833 -15.82 40.10 -51.72
C ASP A 833 -16.55 39.21 -52.75
N GLN A 834 -17.04 39.86 -53.83
CA GLN A 834 -17.79 39.13 -54.88
C GLN A 834 -16.92 38.17 -55.72
N PHE A 835 -15.61 38.25 -55.64
CA PHE A 835 -14.70 37.35 -56.38
C PHE A 835 -14.45 36.04 -55.65
N ASN A 836 -14.53 36.07 -54.34
CA ASN A 836 -14.35 34.86 -53.48
C ASN A 836 -15.65 34.07 -53.28
N ALA A 837 -16.83 34.70 -53.53
CA ALA A 837 -18.12 34.04 -53.33
C ALA A 837 -18.33 32.73 -54.13
N PRO A 838 -17.81 32.55 -55.35
CA PRO A 838 -17.98 31.33 -56.13
C PRO A 838 -16.90 30.27 -55.93
N THR A 839 -15.93 30.51 -55.02
CA THR A 839 -14.83 29.55 -54.87
C THR A 839 -15.34 28.27 -54.17
N PRO A 840 -15.20 27.09 -54.75
CA PRO A 840 -15.63 25.84 -54.14
C PRO A 840 -14.74 25.49 -52.93
N ASN A 841 -15.32 24.77 -51.97
CA ASN A 841 -14.57 24.24 -50.83
C ASN A 841 -13.53 23.21 -51.32
N GLU A 842 -12.34 23.28 -50.75
CA GLU A 842 -11.32 22.24 -50.96
C GLU A 842 -11.49 21.13 -49.91
N ILE A 843 -11.64 19.90 -50.38
CA ILE A 843 -11.80 18.73 -49.53
C ILE A 843 -10.55 17.85 -49.67
N SER A 844 -9.97 17.48 -48.56
CA SER A 844 -8.83 16.55 -48.52
C SER A 844 -9.13 15.40 -47.58
N ASN A 845 -8.82 14.20 -47.98
CA ASN A 845 -9.00 12.97 -47.22
C ASN A 845 -7.66 12.33 -46.96
N TYR A 846 -7.44 11.82 -45.73
CA TYR A 846 -6.22 11.16 -45.35
C TYR A 846 -6.56 9.87 -44.57
N ALA A 847 -6.00 8.75 -45.00
CA ALA A 847 -5.93 7.52 -44.22
C ALA A 847 -4.49 7.36 -43.73
N GLY A 848 -4.28 7.09 -42.48
CA GLY A 848 -2.95 7.02 -41.90
C GLY A 848 -2.76 5.85 -40.93
N VAL A 849 -1.52 5.40 -40.83
CA VAL A 849 -1.07 4.45 -39.83
C VAL A 849 0.13 5.02 -39.10
N LYS A 850 0.21 4.78 -37.77
CA LYS A 850 1.30 5.26 -36.91
C LYS A 850 1.77 4.14 -36.00
N GLY A 851 3.09 3.96 -35.92
CA GLY A 851 3.74 3.07 -34.97
C GLY A 851 4.62 3.84 -34.01
N GLU A 852 4.57 3.56 -32.71
CA GLU A 852 5.28 4.30 -31.69
C GLU A 852 5.99 3.38 -30.70
N LEU A 853 7.21 3.75 -30.29
CA LEU A 853 7.90 3.20 -29.14
C LEU A 853 7.98 4.30 -28.08
N VAL A 854 7.44 4.06 -26.90
CA VAL A 854 7.32 5.06 -25.84
C VAL A 854 8.01 4.56 -24.57
N PHE A 855 8.95 5.38 -24.08
CA PHE A 855 9.65 5.15 -22.81
C PHE A 855 9.46 6.35 -21.89
N ASP A 856 9.01 6.12 -20.65
CA ASP A 856 8.84 7.15 -19.63
C ASP A 856 9.13 6.61 -18.23
N ASN A 857 10.31 6.92 -17.68
CA ASN A 857 10.65 6.64 -16.29
C ASN A 857 10.66 7.90 -15.41
N THR A 858 10.06 8.99 -15.86
CA THR A 858 10.05 10.24 -15.13
C THR A 858 9.19 10.17 -13.87
N LEU A 859 9.58 10.97 -12.87
CA LEU A 859 8.84 11.20 -11.64
C LEU A 859 8.51 12.70 -11.55
N PRO A 860 7.30 13.10 -11.22
CA PRO A 860 6.96 14.49 -10.96
C PRO A 860 7.71 14.98 -9.71
N MET A 861 8.25 16.19 -9.78
CA MET A 861 8.97 16.88 -8.69
C MET A 861 8.28 18.19 -8.31
N GLY A 862 7.20 18.51 -8.95
CA GLY A 862 6.43 19.74 -8.82
C GLY A 862 5.69 20.03 -10.12
N LEU A 863 4.96 21.14 -10.16
CA LEU A 863 4.20 21.55 -11.34
C LEU A 863 5.14 21.68 -12.56
N ASN A 864 4.90 20.84 -13.57
CA ASN A 864 5.71 20.78 -14.81
C ASN A 864 7.20 20.42 -14.64
N LEU A 865 7.64 20.04 -13.41
CA LEU A 865 8.99 19.58 -13.14
C LEU A 865 9.04 18.07 -13.04
N ARG A 866 9.86 17.43 -13.84
CA ARG A 866 10.02 15.97 -13.86
C ARG A 866 11.49 15.58 -13.72
N ARG A 867 11.77 14.55 -12.93
CA ARG A 867 13.09 13.95 -12.79
C ARG A 867 13.09 12.58 -13.46
N GLY A 868 13.99 12.35 -14.40
CA GLY A 868 14.09 11.09 -15.12
C GLY A 868 14.31 11.32 -16.60
N MET A 869 13.96 10.33 -17.40
CA MET A 869 14.11 10.34 -18.84
C MET A 869 12.82 9.84 -19.49
N ARG A 870 12.37 10.56 -20.51
CA ARG A 870 11.31 10.10 -21.39
C ARG A 870 11.72 10.33 -22.84
N TRP A 871 11.34 9.41 -23.72
CA TRP A 871 11.55 9.52 -25.13
C TRP A 871 10.49 8.73 -25.88
N LYS A 872 10.21 9.18 -27.08
CA LYS A 872 9.30 8.56 -28.01
C LYS A 872 9.93 8.50 -29.39
N VAL A 873 9.87 7.37 -30.03
CA VAL A 873 10.24 7.16 -31.44
C VAL A 873 9.02 6.67 -32.17
N TRP A 874 8.68 7.34 -33.25
CA TRP A 874 7.52 6.96 -34.04
C TRP A 874 7.80 7.08 -35.53
N GLY A 875 6.99 6.36 -36.33
CA GLY A 875 6.86 6.50 -37.75
C GLY A 875 5.39 6.53 -38.12
N GLU A 876 5.04 7.43 -38.99
CA GLU A 876 3.67 7.54 -39.52
C GLU A 876 3.67 7.64 -41.03
N TYR A 877 2.62 7.09 -41.63
CA TYR A 877 2.42 7.14 -43.07
C TYR A 877 0.96 7.50 -43.36
N TYR A 878 0.79 8.45 -44.25
CA TYR A 878 -0.52 8.92 -44.72
C TYR A 878 -0.65 8.75 -46.20
N MET A 879 -1.84 8.43 -46.64
CA MET A 879 -2.22 8.35 -48.06
C MET A 879 -3.54 9.07 -48.24
N ASP A 880 -3.73 9.63 -49.42
CA ASP A 880 -5.05 10.07 -49.89
C ASP A 880 -5.80 8.88 -50.45
N PRO A 881 -6.88 8.41 -49.80
CA PRO A 881 -7.66 7.25 -50.30
C PRO A 881 -8.50 7.58 -51.55
N THR A 882 -8.54 8.83 -51.95
CA THR A 882 -9.33 9.31 -53.12
C THR A 882 -8.47 9.50 -54.37
N ASN A 883 -7.15 9.46 -54.23
CA ASN A 883 -6.18 9.55 -55.33
C ASN A 883 -5.54 8.14 -55.65
#